data_4d7799f1249ae99f2bb4d84ce96f5b13
#
_entry.id   4d7799f1249ae99f2bb4d84ce96f5b13
#
_cell.length_a   1.000
_cell.length_b   1.000
_cell.length_c   1.000
_cell.angle_alpha   90.00
_cell.angle_beta   90.00
_cell.angle_gamma   90.00
#
_symmetry.space_group_name_H-M   'P 1'
#
loop_
_entity.id
_entity.type
_entity.pdbx_description
1 polymer ?
#
loop_
_entity_poly.entity_id
_entity_poly.type
_entity_poly.pdbx_seq_one_letter_code
_entity_poly.pdbx_strand_id
1 'polypeptide(L)'
;MKKIVLTLCLTFGLTKAFACADGGGEDYYYYNLFSQTLSEAPQYQPFLMTLDNPYYTMDANQKNENILDWQKTLEISYQQAFELVFKASKQEIDLMVKNGKSSNANYNFATTDWVKKNKQSLLYLSYAKYLEPYMAFYYIDNGEWSYVDRPEKNVNNLNYKKVLEVLKKSWNAETDKELKTRYGYQLVRFAHYFHEYKDAINYFNMYVASQGLKNSMYYYALDQKGGAERALGNYIQANYDFFEVFSHSNDRKMSAYQSMRVTEDLNYEKMLANAKTIQEKNDLYLLIGYNDFSNPLAPAKKIIANDVNAPQARILFARSINLIEREYLQQNPEDYYWDSSQVRKKYTDLYLPVKANNDYYGSSDENSKDEIQINELISLAKSQATKANNKEYWNLSVAYLNLLNKNFSETKTYLAKVNSTSKEFQQQKKVIEILLEIFEQKKISDSFENQLMQKYASILNYEYPKLPEDVYDYSDEDDQKMNLKNVILDVLANRYFLQGDKGKAFLIHNEITQLGSNPDWAIINDLDKLDKKSNKTAFEKYLINAKVKSSSWDWRTEKSTDIQFKLSDYLADFKGTLYLGEMKFDLAKKEFEKIDQKYHTSESAYFVYDYDYTTEKESKTWVENQFDGYHNIPNKIFGYNKIECFNCDENQVIATPYLNEFKFIKSKMSKLELTNAMIELNKIAKKNTEEAAKANYLLGNFFYNTTTLGYYRYLLTFDRNNDNGPKFNNYGDQYEATSNFFYKSFGWGGNYVDNFTPSENYLKKAFDSTKDKEMKAQILFALSKNEQGRFYNAKDPVLKRLYENQYDNEEKILAFKVANYRSNFKNLKQYSDTKTYQEIKSNCKYFDYYTNNF
;
A
#
# COMPACT_ATOMS: atom_id res chain seq x y z
N MET A 1 24.21 -16.36 -41.59
CA MET A 1 22.97 -15.61 -41.48
C MET A 1 22.08 -16.04 -40.32
N LYS A 2 21.91 -17.30 -39.94
CA LYS A 2 21.08 -17.70 -38.77
C LYS A 2 21.64 -17.33 -37.39
N LYS A 3 22.95 -17.16 -37.22
CA LYS A 3 23.56 -16.74 -35.95
C LYS A 3 23.50 -15.23 -35.67
N ILE A 4 23.41 -14.42 -36.70
CA ILE A 4 23.30 -12.94 -36.56
C ILE A 4 21.88 -12.52 -36.22
N VAL A 5 20.88 -13.27 -36.69
CA VAL A 5 19.47 -13.02 -36.35
C VAL A 5 19.17 -13.38 -34.86
N LEU A 6 19.85 -14.41 -34.32
CA LEU A 6 19.66 -14.81 -32.91
C LEU A 6 20.32 -13.81 -31.92
N THR A 7 21.41 -13.18 -32.32
CA THR A 7 22.09 -12.17 -31.49
C THR A 7 21.33 -10.82 -31.50
N LEU A 8 20.68 -10.45 -32.60
CA LEU A 8 19.82 -9.28 -32.68
C LEU A 8 18.51 -9.45 -31.91
N CYS A 9 17.96 -10.67 -31.83
CA CYS A 9 16.76 -10.94 -30.99
C CYS A 9 17.07 -10.93 -29.49
N LEU A 10 18.29 -11.23 -29.06
CA LEU A 10 18.71 -11.20 -27.66
C LEU A 10 19.02 -9.79 -27.15
N THR A 11 19.42 -8.86 -28.05
CA THR A 11 19.68 -7.47 -27.65
C THR A 11 18.43 -6.59 -27.62
N PHE A 12 17.35 -6.97 -28.30
CA PHE A 12 16.04 -6.30 -28.21
C PHE A 12 15.14 -6.85 -27.09
N GLY A 13 15.50 -7.98 -26.50
CA GLY A 13 14.76 -8.61 -25.42
C GLY A 13 15.07 -8.09 -24.01
N LEU A 14 16.13 -7.29 -23.85
CA LEU A 14 16.61 -6.83 -22.54
C LEU A 14 16.21 -5.39 -22.16
N THR A 15 15.48 -4.69 -23.02
CA THR A 15 15.05 -3.30 -22.73
C THR A 15 13.56 -3.14 -22.42
N LYS A 16 12.83 -4.24 -22.18
CA LYS A 16 11.41 -4.18 -21.81
C LYS A 16 11.08 -4.79 -20.44
N ALA A 17 12.04 -4.84 -19.52
CA ALA A 17 11.82 -5.38 -18.18
C ALA A 17 11.85 -4.32 -17.07
N PHE A 18 11.44 -3.08 -17.36
CA PHE A 18 11.23 -2.05 -16.35
C PHE A 18 9.88 -1.36 -16.52
N ALA A 19 8.83 -2.16 -16.55
CA ALA A 19 7.47 -1.68 -16.36
C ALA A 19 6.75 -2.69 -15.46
N CYS A 20 7.31 -2.93 -14.28
CA CYS A 20 6.50 -3.33 -13.13
C CYS A 20 5.99 -2.04 -12.52
N ALA A 21 4.69 -1.92 -12.46
CA ALA A 21 3.95 -0.80 -11.94
C ALA A 21 3.97 -0.77 -10.40
N ASP A 22 5.15 -0.87 -9.80
CA ASP A 22 5.36 -0.60 -8.38
C ASP A 22 6.46 0.44 -8.26
N GLY A 23 6.26 1.54 -8.98
CA GLY A 23 7.04 2.74 -8.83
C GLY A 23 6.56 3.58 -7.66
N GLY A 24 6.21 2.96 -6.55
CA GLY A 24 6.21 3.65 -5.28
C GLY A 24 7.65 3.97 -4.95
N GLY A 25 8.11 5.18 -5.24
CA GLY A 25 9.43 5.64 -4.86
C GLY A 25 9.63 5.49 -3.34
N GLU A 26 10.87 5.46 -2.89
CA GLU A 26 11.21 5.41 -1.45
C GLU A 26 10.49 6.49 -0.62
N ASP A 27 9.93 7.49 -1.27
CA ASP A 27 9.19 8.61 -0.67
C ASP A 27 7.84 8.19 -0.05
N TYR A 28 7.28 7.06 -0.44
CA TYR A 28 6.02 6.50 0.09
C TYR A 28 6.06 6.19 1.59
N TYR A 29 7.26 6.00 2.15
CA TYR A 29 7.45 5.51 3.51
C TYR A 29 7.85 6.60 4.50
N TYR A 30 7.76 7.86 4.10
CA TYR A 30 8.06 8.97 5.00
C TYR A 30 6.80 9.48 5.69
N TYR A 31 6.92 9.80 6.96
CA TYR A 31 5.84 10.47 7.67
C TYR A 31 5.58 11.91 7.19
N ASN A 32 6.57 12.56 6.62
CA ASN A 32 6.50 13.95 6.15
C ASN A 32 5.79 14.89 7.12
N LEU A 33 6.01 14.69 8.43
CA LEU A 33 5.39 15.51 9.46
C LEU A 33 5.96 16.94 9.48
N PHE A 34 7.20 17.10 9.02
CA PHE A 34 7.75 18.43 8.73
C PHE A 34 7.40 18.79 7.30
N SER A 35 6.47 19.73 7.13
CA SER A 35 5.93 20.08 5.82
C SER A 35 6.95 20.85 4.97
N GLN A 36 7.13 20.43 3.73
CA GLN A 36 7.96 21.13 2.74
C GLN A 36 7.32 22.45 2.28
N THR A 37 6.00 22.63 2.45
CA THR A 37 5.30 23.88 2.12
C THR A 37 5.80 25.07 2.95
N LEU A 38 6.38 24.81 4.12
CA LEU A 38 7.04 25.83 4.97
C LEU A 38 8.23 26.52 4.28
N SER A 39 8.74 25.95 3.18
CA SER A 39 9.81 26.57 2.39
C SER A 39 9.39 27.89 1.76
N GLU A 40 8.08 28.20 1.70
CA GLU A 40 7.52 29.42 1.08
C GLU A 40 8.06 29.62 -0.34
N ALA A 41 8.01 28.56 -1.13
CA ALA A 41 8.57 28.51 -2.47
C ALA A 41 7.52 28.08 -3.50
N PRO A 42 6.47 28.90 -3.74
CA PRO A 42 5.35 28.52 -4.60
C PRO A 42 5.76 28.19 -6.05
N GLN A 43 6.86 28.79 -6.53
CA GLN A 43 7.43 28.50 -7.85
C GLN A 43 8.00 27.07 -7.99
N TYR A 44 8.22 26.37 -6.86
CA TYR A 44 8.69 24.99 -6.82
C TYR A 44 7.61 24.03 -6.29
N GLN A 45 6.35 24.48 -6.22
CA GLN A 45 5.24 23.66 -5.70
C GLN A 45 5.20 22.26 -6.31
N PRO A 46 5.41 22.04 -7.63
CA PRO A 46 5.43 20.72 -8.22
C PRO A 46 6.54 19.79 -7.70
N PHE A 47 7.51 20.33 -6.99
CA PHE A 47 8.66 19.61 -6.42
C PHE A 47 8.59 19.45 -4.91
N LEU A 48 7.54 19.98 -4.26
CA LEU A 48 7.33 19.72 -2.86
C LEU A 48 6.77 18.31 -2.71
N MET A 49 7.43 17.52 -1.89
CA MET A 49 7.03 16.14 -1.68
C MET A 49 5.63 16.07 -1.08
N THR A 50 4.80 15.27 -1.72
CA THR A 50 3.60 14.69 -1.14
C THR A 50 3.83 13.19 -0.95
N LEU A 51 3.01 12.52 -0.17
CA LEU A 51 3.14 11.07 0.06
C LEU A 51 2.93 10.25 -1.21
N ASP A 52 2.00 10.67 -2.08
CA ASP A 52 1.54 9.82 -3.17
C ASP A 52 2.25 10.06 -4.50
N ASN A 53 2.66 11.28 -4.77
CA ASN A 53 3.45 11.58 -5.96
C ASN A 53 4.17 12.91 -5.87
N PRO A 54 5.47 12.94 -5.55
CA PRO A 54 6.21 14.17 -5.39
C PRO A 54 6.30 15.01 -6.67
N TYR A 55 5.91 14.48 -7.81
CA TYR A 55 6.15 15.11 -9.12
C TYR A 55 4.88 15.51 -9.87
N TYR A 56 3.69 15.14 -9.40
CA TYR A 56 2.47 15.31 -10.17
C TYR A 56 1.38 16.16 -9.53
N THR A 57 1.52 16.53 -8.27
CA THR A 57 0.58 17.43 -7.62
C THR A 57 0.83 18.87 -8.08
N MET A 58 0.07 19.31 -9.05
CA MET A 58 -0.06 20.73 -9.33
C MET A 58 -0.98 21.35 -8.29
N ASP A 59 -0.50 22.36 -7.57
CA ASP A 59 -1.38 23.18 -6.72
C ASP A 59 -2.57 23.64 -7.56
N ALA A 60 -3.78 23.27 -7.15
CA ALA A 60 -5.02 23.70 -7.77
C ALA A 60 -5.14 25.24 -7.83
N ASN A 61 -4.38 25.95 -7.01
CA ASN A 61 -4.27 27.41 -6.98
C ASN A 61 -3.18 27.98 -7.91
N GLN A 62 -2.33 27.15 -8.52
CA GLN A 62 -1.30 27.65 -9.43
C GLN A 62 -1.95 28.15 -10.72
N LYS A 63 -1.80 29.45 -10.96
CA LYS A 63 -2.31 30.09 -12.18
C LYS A 63 -1.40 29.77 -13.36
N ASN A 64 -1.99 29.34 -14.46
CA ASN A 64 -1.29 29.05 -15.70
C ASN A 64 -0.70 30.34 -16.31
N GLU A 65 0.59 30.35 -16.60
CA GLU A 65 1.33 31.53 -17.10
C GLU A 65 0.80 32.02 -18.45
N ASN A 66 0.47 31.10 -19.35
CA ASN A 66 -0.14 31.47 -20.64
C ASN A 66 -1.50 32.18 -20.45
N ILE A 67 -2.30 31.74 -19.48
CA ILE A 67 -3.59 32.40 -19.17
C ILE A 67 -3.38 33.77 -18.50
N LEU A 68 -2.34 33.91 -17.67
CA LEU A 68 -1.99 35.22 -17.10
C LEU A 68 -1.56 36.20 -18.19
N ASP A 69 -0.78 35.75 -19.19
CA ASP A 69 -0.42 36.58 -20.35
C ASP A 69 -1.67 36.95 -21.17
N TRP A 70 -2.58 36.02 -21.40
CA TRP A 70 -3.83 36.33 -22.09
C TRP A 70 -4.77 37.24 -21.29
N GLN A 71 -4.86 37.05 -19.97
CA GLN A 71 -5.59 37.97 -19.08
C GLN A 71 -5.14 39.42 -19.28
N LYS A 72 -3.80 39.63 -19.29
CA LYS A 72 -3.19 40.95 -19.47
C LYS A 72 -3.43 41.48 -20.90
N THR A 73 -3.18 40.67 -21.92
CA THR A 73 -3.29 41.09 -23.33
C THR A 73 -4.72 41.46 -23.71
N LEU A 74 -5.69 40.66 -23.22
CA LEU A 74 -7.11 40.82 -23.57
C LEU A 74 -7.90 41.76 -22.62
N GLU A 75 -7.26 42.17 -21.51
CA GLU A 75 -7.86 42.98 -20.44
C GLU A 75 -9.18 42.38 -19.89
N ILE A 76 -9.17 41.09 -19.58
CA ILE A 76 -10.30 40.33 -19.02
C ILE A 76 -9.86 39.64 -17.74
N SER A 77 -10.81 39.03 -17.00
CA SER A 77 -10.44 38.24 -15.80
C SER A 77 -9.68 36.94 -16.16
N TYR A 78 -8.97 36.38 -15.21
CA TYR A 78 -8.27 35.10 -15.39
C TYR A 78 -9.25 34.01 -15.85
N GLN A 79 -10.41 33.91 -15.19
CA GLN A 79 -11.43 32.93 -15.54
C GLN A 79 -11.96 33.11 -16.96
N GLN A 80 -12.22 34.36 -17.39
CA GLN A 80 -12.63 34.66 -18.76
C GLN A 80 -11.56 34.30 -19.79
N ALA A 81 -10.29 34.57 -19.48
CA ALA A 81 -9.18 34.17 -20.34
C ALA A 81 -9.04 32.63 -20.40
N PHE A 82 -9.19 31.93 -19.27
CA PHE A 82 -9.21 30.46 -19.21
C PHE A 82 -10.31 29.87 -20.09
N GLU A 83 -11.56 30.35 -19.93
CA GLU A 83 -12.69 29.87 -20.71
C GLU A 83 -12.48 30.10 -22.22
N LEU A 84 -12.00 31.32 -22.61
CA LEU A 84 -11.73 31.62 -23.99
C LEU A 84 -10.62 30.80 -24.62
N VAL A 85 -9.52 30.61 -23.90
CA VAL A 85 -8.32 29.94 -24.42
C VAL A 85 -8.46 28.42 -24.41
N PHE A 86 -9.00 27.83 -23.34
CA PHE A 86 -9.09 26.37 -23.22
C PHE A 86 -10.44 25.78 -23.59
N LYS A 87 -11.56 26.48 -23.31
CA LYS A 87 -12.89 25.91 -23.51
C LYS A 87 -13.58 26.34 -24.83
N ALA A 88 -13.33 27.57 -25.31
CA ALA A 88 -13.96 28.01 -26.56
C ALA A 88 -13.50 27.17 -27.75
N SER A 89 -14.45 26.75 -28.56
CA SER A 89 -14.17 26.07 -29.83
C SER A 89 -13.68 27.06 -30.89
N LYS A 90 -12.98 26.53 -31.90
CA LYS A 90 -12.62 27.33 -33.08
C LYS A 90 -13.83 28.03 -33.70
N GLN A 91 -14.97 27.31 -33.84
CA GLN A 91 -16.19 27.84 -34.45
C GLN A 91 -16.76 29.03 -33.66
N GLU A 92 -16.76 29.00 -32.34
CA GLU A 92 -17.21 30.11 -31.49
C GLU A 92 -16.33 31.34 -31.68
N ILE A 93 -15.01 31.18 -31.70
CA ILE A 93 -14.07 32.28 -31.94
C ILE A 93 -14.26 32.88 -33.34
N ASP A 94 -14.43 32.04 -34.38
CA ASP A 94 -14.68 32.50 -35.74
C ASP A 94 -16.00 33.31 -35.83
N LEU A 95 -17.04 32.86 -35.13
CA LEU A 95 -18.32 33.58 -35.07
C LEU A 95 -18.18 34.92 -34.33
N MET A 96 -17.38 34.99 -33.26
CA MET A 96 -17.08 36.26 -32.58
C MET A 96 -16.44 37.27 -33.55
N VAL A 97 -15.43 36.81 -34.27
CA VAL A 97 -14.73 37.67 -35.26
C VAL A 97 -15.66 38.09 -36.40
N LYS A 98 -16.44 37.14 -36.93
CA LYS A 98 -17.37 37.39 -38.04
C LYS A 98 -18.50 38.34 -37.68
N ASN A 99 -19.11 38.13 -36.52
CA ASN A 99 -20.29 38.92 -36.07
C ASN A 99 -19.88 40.17 -35.29
N GLY A 100 -18.61 40.36 -35.01
CA GLY A 100 -18.09 41.49 -34.25
C GLY A 100 -18.45 41.48 -32.75
N LYS A 101 -19.07 40.40 -32.24
CA LYS A 101 -19.44 40.21 -30.83
C LYS A 101 -19.75 38.73 -30.57
N SER A 102 -19.74 38.30 -29.30
CA SER A 102 -20.24 36.99 -28.92
C SER A 102 -21.75 36.97 -28.78
N SER A 103 -22.36 35.85 -29.17
CA SER A 103 -23.75 35.48 -28.86
C SER A 103 -23.87 34.48 -27.72
N ASN A 104 -22.76 33.94 -27.24
CA ASN A 104 -22.71 32.96 -26.14
C ASN A 104 -22.60 33.71 -24.78
N ALA A 105 -23.51 33.38 -23.87
CA ALA A 105 -23.55 33.98 -22.52
C ALA A 105 -22.23 33.81 -21.71
N ASN A 106 -21.50 32.74 -21.95
CA ASN A 106 -20.22 32.52 -21.30
C ASN A 106 -19.13 33.51 -21.71
N TYR A 107 -19.30 34.15 -22.88
CA TYR A 107 -18.37 35.15 -23.43
C TYR A 107 -19.06 36.53 -23.56
N ASN A 108 -19.85 36.91 -22.56
CA ASN A 108 -20.59 38.20 -22.54
C ASN A 108 -19.66 39.41 -22.55
N PHE A 109 -18.41 39.26 -22.12
CA PHE A 109 -17.37 40.29 -22.17
C PHE A 109 -16.95 40.64 -23.62
N ALA A 110 -17.18 39.72 -24.58
CA ALA A 110 -16.81 39.92 -25.98
C ALA A 110 -17.86 40.83 -26.72
N THR A 111 -17.89 42.08 -26.30
CA THR A 111 -18.65 43.16 -26.90
C THR A 111 -18.06 43.59 -28.25
N THR A 112 -18.78 44.40 -29.02
CA THR A 112 -18.33 44.85 -30.33
C THR A 112 -17.00 45.61 -30.25
N ASP A 113 -16.84 46.48 -29.29
CA ASP A 113 -15.60 47.28 -29.10
C ASP A 113 -14.47 46.38 -28.66
N TRP A 114 -14.74 45.43 -27.76
CA TRP A 114 -13.73 44.49 -27.30
C TRP A 114 -13.24 43.57 -28.43
N VAL A 115 -14.15 43.00 -29.25
CA VAL A 115 -13.82 42.15 -30.39
C VAL A 115 -13.02 42.94 -31.43
N LYS A 116 -13.41 44.20 -31.70
CA LYS A 116 -12.67 45.08 -32.61
C LYS A 116 -11.23 45.32 -32.12
N LYS A 117 -11.07 45.62 -30.83
CA LYS A 117 -9.77 45.83 -30.18
C LYS A 117 -8.89 44.57 -30.26
N ASN A 118 -9.49 43.41 -29.97
CA ASN A 118 -8.77 42.16 -29.82
C ASN A 118 -8.81 41.23 -31.05
N LYS A 119 -9.15 41.78 -32.22
CA LYS A 119 -9.36 40.99 -33.46
C LYS A 119 -8.16 40.14 -33.84
N GLN A 120 -6.94 40.68 -33.76
CA GLN A 120 -5.72 39.88 -34.10
C GLN A 120 -5.49 38.76 -33.15
N SER A 121 -5.69 38.96 -31.84
CA SER A 121 -5.62 37.94 -30.83
C SER A 121 -6.63 36.79 -31.06
N LEU A 122 -7.89 37.14 -31.44
CA LEU A 122 -8.91 36.15 -31.77
C LEU A 122 -8.57 35.38 -33.05
N LEU A 123 -8.02 36.01 -34.07
CA LEU A 123 -7.56 35.33 -35.29
C LEU A 123 -6.42 34.34 -34.98
N TYR A 124 -5.49 34.74 -34.12
CA TYR A 124 -4.44 33.82 -33.62
C TYR A 124 -5.07 32.65 -32.89
N LEU A 125 -5.92 32.87 -31.90
CA LEU A 125 -6.58 31.83 -31.13
C LEU A 125 -7.38 30.87 -32.02
N SER A 126 -8.13 31.37 -32.98
CA SER A 126 -8.86 30.55 -33.98
C SER A 126 -7.89 29.61 -34.72
N TYR A 127 -6.76 30.12 -35.16
CA TYR A 127 -5.79 29.30 -35.87
C TYR A 127 -5.07 28.33 -34.95
N ALA A 128 -4.75 28.73 -33.72
CA ALA A 128 -4.19 27.83 -32.69
C ALA A 128 -5.16 26.67 -32.39
N LYS A 129 -6.46 26.97 -32.24
CA LYS A 129 -7.51 25.94 -32.09
C LYS A 129 -7.68 25.04 -33.32
N TYR A 130 -7.41 25.54 -34.53
CA TYR A 130 -7.35 24.68 -35.71
C TYR A 130 -6.23 23.67 -35.66
N LEU A 131 -5.06 24.04 -35.14
CA LEU A 131 -3.87 23.19 -35.08
C LEU A 131 -3.88 22.26 -33.86
N GLU A 132 -4.52 22.65 -32.76
CA GLU A 132 -4.51 21.96 -31.46
C GLU A 132 -4.81 20.45 -31.58
N PRO A 133 -5.88 19.97 -32.25
CA PRO A 133 -6.22 18.55 -32.33
C PRO A 133 -5.17 17.68 -33.02
N TYR A 134 -4.28 18.29 -33.80
CA TYR A 134 -3.20 17.60 -34.51
C TYR A 134 -1.90 17.50 -33.70
N MET A 135 -1.81 18.25 -32.60
CA MET A 135 -0.64 18.36 -31.76
C MET A 135 -0.97 18.04 -30.28
N ALA A 136 -2.06 17.32 -30.05
CA ALA A 136 -2.47 16.81 -28.76
C ALA A 136 -2.40 15.27 -28.78
N PHE A 137 -1.91 14.69 -27.68
CA PHE A 137 -1.90 13.25 -27.47
C PHE A 137 -2.90 12.89 -26.38
N TYR A 138 -3.61 11.81 -26.59
CA TYR A 138 -4.53 11.22 -25.61
C TYR A 138 -4.05 9.84 -25.25
N TYR A 139 -4.07 9.53 -23.97
CA TYR A 139 -3.85 8.18 -23.47
C TYR A 139 -5.12 7.37 -23.68
N ILE A 140 -5.03 6.27 -24.41
CA ILE A 140 -6.15 5.36 -24.61
C ILE A 140 -5.81 4.09 -23.82
N ASP A 141 -6.63 3.82 -22.80
CA ASP A 141 -6.60 2.54 -22.10
C ASP A 141 -7.18 1.48 -23.04
N ASN A 142 -6.35 0.52 -23.45
CA ASN A 142 -6.74 -0.59 -24.30
C ASN A 142 -7.23 -1.82 -23.50
N GLY A 143 -7.39 -1.71 -22.18
CA GLY A 143 -7.69 -2.84 -21.30
C GLY A 143 -6.55 -3.86 -21.16
N GLU A 144 -5.42 -3.64 -21.77
CA GLU A 144 -4.21 -4.46 -21.69
C GLU A 144 -3.11 -3.61 -21.06
N TRP A 145 -3.00 -3.39 -19.85
CA TRP A 145 -1.86 -2.75 -19.11
C TRP A 145 -0.87 -1.90 -19.97
N SER A 146 -1.31 -1.42 -21.11
CA SER A 146 -0.53 -0.63 -22.06
C SER A 146 -1.29 0.61 -22.50
N TYR A 147 -0.79 1.76 -22.11
CA TYR A 147 -1.25 3.05 -22.61
C TYR A 147 -0.55 3.35 -23.94
N VAL A 148 -1.32 3.64 -24.96
CA VAL A 148 -0.78 4.06 -26.26
C VAL A 148 -1.10 5.53 -26.47
N ASP A 149 -0.05 6.35 -26.59
CA ASP A 149 -0.17 7.73 -27.01
C ASP A 149 -0.69 7.78 -28.44
N ARG A 150 -1.86 8.33 -28.63
CA ARG A 150 -2.40 8.59 -29.98
C ARG A 150 -2.77 10.04 -30.12
N PRO A 151 -2.36 10.70 -31.18
CA PRO A 151 -2.89 12.04 -31.48
C PRO A 151 -4.36 11.95 -31.81
N GLU A 152 -5.16 12.90 -31.31
CA GLU A 152 -6.60 13.02 -31.67
C GLU A 152 -6.77 13.07 -33.19
N LYS A 153 -5.89 13.82 -33.84
CA LYS A 153 -5.73 13.86 -35.30
C LYS A 153 -4.26 13.74 -35.64
N ASN A 154 -3.95 12.99 -36.69
CA ASN A 154 -2.57 12.84 -37.14
C ASN A 154 -2.07 14.16 -37.79
N VAL A 155 -1.00 14.71 -37.24
CA VAL A 155 -0.37 15.94 -37.78
C VAL A 155 0.05 15.77 -39.25
N ASN A 156 0.43 14.58 -39.67
CA ASN A 156 0.80 14.26 -41.05
C ASN A 156 -0.35 14.38 -42.07
N ASN A 157 -1.61 14.47 -41.59
CA ASN A 157 -2.76 14.77 -42.45
C ASN A 157 -2.86 16.25 -42.86
N LEU A 158 -2.03 17.09 -42.23
CA LEU A 158 -1.90 18.50 -42.63
C LEU A 158 -0.81 18.67 -43.70
N ASN A 159 -0.99 19.64 -44.59
CA ASN A 159 0.05 20.01 -45.55
C ASN A 159 1.09 20.90 -44.85
N TYR A 160 2.24 20.34 -44.51
CA TYR A 160 3.31 21.00 -43.79
C TYR A 160 3.67 22.39 -44.37
N LYS A 161 3.96 22.44 -45.69
CA LYS A 161 4.34 23.69 -46.36
C LYS A 161 3.25 24.77 -46.29
N LYS A 162 2.00 24.37 -46.50
CA LYS A 162 0.84 25.28 -46.44
C LYS A 162 0.60 25.86 -45.04
N VAL A 163 0.72 25.01 -44.01
CA VAL A 163 0.60 25.49 -42.60
C VAL A 163 1.71 26.47 -42.28
N LEU A 164 2.95 26.16 -42.63
CA LEU A 164 4.07 27.03 -42.42
C LEU A 164 3.94 28.37 -43.19
N GLU A 165 3.44 28.32 -44.41
CA GLU A 165 3.21 29.54 -45.22
C GLU A 165 2.21 30.47 -44.53
N VAL A 166 1.09 29.93 -44.03
CA VAL A 166 0.09 30.69 -43.30
C VAL A 166 0.68 31.29 -42.01
N LEU A 167 1.39 30.50 -41.21
CA LEU A 167 1.99 30.96 -39.95
C LEU A 167 3.05 32.03 -40.18
N LYS A 168 3.93 31.85 -41.18
CA LYS A 168 4.96 32.82 -41.55
C LYS A 168 4.35 34.10 -42.07
N LYS A 169 3.32 34.01 -42.92
CA LYS A 169 2.60 35.19 -43.44
C LYS A 169 1.94 35.96 -42.27
N SER A 170 1.27 35.27 -41.34
CA SER A 170 0.68 35.92 -40.19
C SER A 170 1.70 36.56 -39.28
N TRP A 171 2.84 35.88 -39.01
CA TRP A 171 3.94 36.40 -38.23
C TRP A 171 4.53 37.70 -38.87
N ASN A 172 4.73 37.70 -40.19
CA ASN A 172 5.24 38.86 -40.96
C ASN A 172 4.26 40.06 -40.92
N ALA A 173 2.92 39.78 -40.99
CA ALA A 173 1.91 40.81 -40.96
C ALA A 173 1.63 41.39 -39.56
N GLU A 174 2.01 40.67 -38.51
CA GLU A 174 1.81 41.11 -37.13
C GLU A 174 2.84 42.14 -36.72
N THR A 175 2.42 43.09 -35.91
CA THR A 175 3.29 44.15 -35.37
C THR A 175 3.54 44.02 -33.89
N ASP A 176 2.57 43.41 -33.19
CA ASP A 176 2.66 43.12 -31.77
C ASP A 176 3.68 42.00 -31.47
N LYS A 177 4.66 42.30 -30.63
CA LYS A 177 5.76 41.38 -30.34
C LYS A 177 5.30 40.14 -29.60
N GLU A 178 4.28 40.24 -28.73
CA GLU A 178 3.75 39.08 -28.00
C GLU A 178 3.01 38.13 -28.94
N LEU A 179 2.16 38.66 -29.83
CA LEU A 179 1.50 37.87 -30.86
C LEU A 179 2.50 37.27 -31.85
N LYS A 180 3.53 37.99 -32.21
CA LYS A 180 4.65 37.45 -33.02
C LYS A 180 5.30 36.26 -32.35
N THR A 181 5.61 36.36 -31.04
CA THR A 181 6.20 35.28 -30.29
C THR A 181 5.27 34.06 -30.25
N ARG A 182 3.95 34.29 -30.12
CA ARG A 182 2.93 33.21 -30.16
C ARG A 182 2.86 32.52 -31.53
N TYR A 183 2.89 33.27 -32.65
CA TYR A 183 2.99 32.67 -33.98
C TYR A 183 4.30 31.92 -34.17
N GLY A 184 5.42 32.46 -33.65
CA GLY A 184 6.73 31.81 -33.62
C GLY A 184 6.66 30.48 -32.85
N TYR A 185 6.02 30.45 -31.69
CA TYR A 185 5.77 29.22 -30.91
C TYR A 185 5.01 28.17 -31.74
N GLN A 186 3.96 28.56 -32.47
CA GLN A 186 3.23 27.61 -33.31
C GLN A 186 4.07 27.05 -34.46
N LEU A 187 4.98 27.85 -35.04
CA LEU A 187 5.96 27.38 -36.04
C LEU A 187 6.90 26.32 -35.46
N VAL A 188 7.44 26.56 -34.25
CA VAL A 188 8.35 25.64 -33.57
C VAL A 188 7.62 24.37 -33.19
N ARG A 189 6.46 24.51 -32.57
CA ARG A 189 5.64 23.37 -32.09
C ARG A 189 5.21 22.50 -33.27
N PHE A 190 4.69 23.10 -34.34
CA PHE A 190 4.21 22.36 -35.52
C PHE A 190 5.35 21.60 -36.20
N ALA A 191 6.53 22.23 -36.38
CA ALA A 191 7.69 21.57 -36.93
C ALA A 191 8.16 20.40 -36.04
N HIS A 192 8.16 20.59 -34.72
CA HIS A 192 8.52 19.53 -33.76
C HIS A 192 7.57 18.31 -33.86
N TYR A 193 6.25 18.54 -33.86
CA TYR A 193 5.27 17.45 -33.96
C TYR A 193 5.27 16.81 -35.34
N PHE A 194 5.68 17.55 -36.39
CA PHE A 194 5.86 17.00 -37.74
C PHE A 194 7.19 16.27 -37.94
N HIS A 195 8.01 16.18 -36.87
CA HIS A 195 9.34 15.55 -36.83
C HIS A 195 10.40 16.27 -37.70
N GLU A 196 10.15 17.51 -38.13
CA GLU A 196 11.09 18.37 -38.80
C GLU A 196 11.94 19.16 -37.77
N TYR A 197 12.74 18.41 -37.01
CA TYR A 197 13.46 18.92 -35.84
C TYR A 197 14.44 20.06 -36.16
N LYS A 198 15.12 19.99 -37.29
CA LYS A 198 16.01 21.08 -37.75
C LYS A 198 15.24 22.35 -38.01
N ASP A 199 14.06 22.24 -38.60
CA ASP A 199 13.17 23.39 -38.81
C ASP A 199 12.73 23.98 -37.50
N ALA A 200 12.33 23.13 -36.52
CA ALA A 200 11.92 23.60 -35.20
C ALA A 200 12.99 24.45 -34.50
N ILE A 201 14.24 24.01 -34.53
CA ILE A 201 15.38 24.75 -33.97
C ILE A 201 15.58 26.08 -34.72
N ASN A 202 15.57 26.04 -36.06
CA ASN A 202 15.73 27.24 -36.88
C ASN A 202 14.59 28.24 -36.63
N TYR A 203 13.34 27.78 -36.55
CA TYR A 203 12.18 28.64 -36.31
C TYR A 203 12.21 29.24 -34.92
N PHE A 204 12.69 28.54 -33.91
CA PHE A 204 12.91 29.14 -32.60
C PHE A 204 13.84 30.35 -32.70
N ASN A 205 14.99 30.22 -33.36
CA ASN A 205 15.94 31.27 -33.47
C ASN A 205 15.42 32.47 -34.31
N MET A 206 14.75 32.17 -35.45
CA MET A 206 14.29 33.18 -36.40
C MET A 206 13.02 33.90 -35.96
N TYR A 207 12.05 33.19 -35.33
CA TYR A 207 10.70 33.69 -35.12
C TYR A 207 10.32 33.91 -33.67
N VAL A 208 11.09 33.33 -32.72
CA VAL A 208 10.86 33.48 -31.28
C VAL A 208 11.95 34.28 -30.62
N ALA A 209 13.18 33.81 -30.64
CA ALA A 209 14.32 34.48 -29.98
C ALA A 209 14.61 35.84 -30.53
N SER A 210 14.39 36.04 -31.83
CA SER A 210 14.57 37.35 -32.52
C SER A 210 13.66 38.45 -31.97
N GLN A 211 12.57 38.14 -31.27
CA GLN A 211 11.67 39.15 -30.71
C GLN A 211 12.23 39.80 -29.44
N GLY A 212 13.26 39.18 -28.80
CA GLY A 212 13.89 39.67 -27.59
C GLY A 212 12.96 39.63 -26.35
N LEU A 213 11.87 38.89 -26.41
CA LEU A 213 10.93 38.70 -25.29
C LEU A 213 11.15 37.35 -24.63
N LYS A 214 11.34 37.32 -23.32
CA LYS A 214 11.40 36.11 -22.49
C LYS A 214 10.14 35.98 -21.65
N ASN A 215 8.99 35.83 -22.33
CA ASN A 215 7.67 35.60 -21.75
C ASN A 215 7.34 34.09 -21.72
N SER A 216 6.15 33.69 -21.27
CA SER A 216 5.72 32.29 -21.22
C SER A 216 5.88 31.58 -22.56
N MET A 217 5.53 32.25 -23.68
CA MET A 217 5.62 31.65 -25.01
C MET A 217 7.04 31.40 -25.48
N TYR A 218 7.98 32.22 -25.04
CA TYR A 218 9.40 31.96 -25.29
C TYR A 218 9.83 30.62 -24.66
N TYR A 219 9.48 30.41 -23.38
CA TYR A 219 9.89 29.19 -22.69
C TYR A 219 9.10 27.97 -23.20
N TYR A 220 7.84 28.14 -23.60
CA TYR A 220 7.08 27.07 -24.26
C TYR A 220 7.71 26.68 -25.60
N ALA A 221 8.19 27.63 -26.35
CA ALA A 221 8.91 27.36 -27.61
C ALA A 221 10.29 26.73 -27.36
N LEU A 222 10.99 27.15 -26.30
CA LEU A 222 12.28 26.60 -25.90
C LEU A 222 12.17 25.15 -25.47
N ASP A 223 11.09 24.80 -24.76
CA ASP A 223 10.76 23.41 -24.38
C ASP A 223 10.63 22.53 -25.64
N GLN A 224 9.89 22.99 -26.66
CA GLN A 224 9.79 22.28 -27.96
C GLN A 224 11.13 22.19 -28.71
N LYS A 225 11.96 23.24 -28.64
CA LYS A 225 13.31 23.23 -29.22
C LYS A 225 14.18 22.20 -28.49
N GLY A 226 14.16 22.16 -27.15
CA GLY A 226 14.85 21.14 -26.36
C GLY A 226 14.48 19.70 -26.77
N GLY A 227 13.18 19.44 -27.01
CA GLY A 227 12.71 18.18 -27.56
C GLY A 227 13.27 17.87 -28.95
N ALA A 228 13.35 18.87 -29.83
CA ALA A 228 13.92 18.72 -31.17
C ALA A 228 15.45 18.47 -31.13
N GLU A 229 16.19 19.17 -30.27
CA GLU A 229 17.63 18.95 -30.04
C GLU A 229 17.87 17.51 -29.55
N ARG A 230 17.05 17.04 -28.62
CA ARG A 230 17.12 15.65 -28.11
C ARG A 230 16.88 14.63 -29.22
N ALA A 231 15.87 14.81 -30.05
CA ALA A 231 15.55 13.92 -31.15
C ALA A 231 16.67 13.85 -32.21
N LEU A 232 17.48 14.89 -32.34
CA LEU A 232 18.67 14.91 -33.17
C LEU A 232 19.93 14.35 -32.48
N GLY A 233 19.85 13.92 -31.21
CA GLY A 233 21.00 13.43 -30.45
C GLY A 233 21.84 14.51 -29.78
N ASN A 234 21.41 15.77 -29.81
CA ASN A 234 22.12 16.90 -29.21
C ASN A 234 21.78 17.01 -27.69
N TYR A 235 22.02 15.95 -26.93
CA TYR A 235 21.59 15.81 -25.55
C TYR A 235 22.04 16.91 -24.60
N ILE A 236 23.30 17.38 -24.74
CA ILE A 236 23.85 18.46 -23.91
C ILE A 236 23.08 19.76 -24.12
N GLN A 237 22.83 20.13 -25.39
CA GLN A 237 22.06 21.33 -25.68
C GLN A 237 20.62 21.21 -25.28
N ALA A 238 19.98 20.03 -25.48
CA ALA A 238 18.63 19.74 -25.06
C ALA A 238 18.47 19.91 -23.54
N ASN A 239 19.36 19.33 -22.76
CA ASN A 239 19.36 19.45 -21.32
C ASN A 239 19.54 20.90 -20.84
N TYR A 240 20.36 21.68 -21.53
CA TYR A 240 20.53 23.07 -21.20
C TYR A 240 19.30 23.92 -21.53
N ASP A 241 18.66 23.67 -22.67
CA ASP A 241 17.40 24.31 -23.06
C ASP A 241 16.29 23.99 -22.03
N PHE A 242 16.13 22.72 -21.63
CA PHE A 242 15.17 22.31 -20.59
C PHE A 242 15.50 22.92 -19.23
N PHE A 243 16.76 23.02 -18.86
CA PHE A 243 17.18 23.69 -17.64
C PHE A 243 16.80 25.18 -17.64
N GLU A 244 16.99 25.89 -18.77
CA GLU A 244 16.57 27.29 -18.90
C GLU A 244 15.03 27.42 -18.76
N VAL A 245 14.28 26.47 -19.30
CA VAL A 245 12.81 26.38 -19.08
C VAL A 245 12.48 26.11 -17.62
N PHE A 246 13.14 25.17 -16.98
CA PHE A 246 12.97 24.84 -15.56
C PHE A 246 13.18 26.05 -14.66
N SER A 247 14.22 26.83 -14.91
CA SER A 247 14.56 27.99 -14.08
C SER A 247 13.58 29.16 -14.22
N HIS A 248 12.88 29.28 -15.35
CA HIS A 248 12.16 30.49 -15.71
C HIS A 248 10.68 30.32 -16.03
N SER A 249 10.16 29.09 -16.14
CA SER A 249 8.73 28.84 -16.37
C SER A 249 8.16 27.93 -15.29
N ASN A 250 7.12 28.38 -14.60
CA ASN A 250 6.43 27.56 -13.61
C ASN A 250 5.58 26.47 -14.29
N ASP A 251 4.84 26.81 -15.36
CA ASP A 251 3.99 25.88 -16.08
C ASP A 251 4.77 24.77 -16.78
N ARG A 252 6.01 25.01 -17.17
CA ARG A 252 6.84 24.05 -17.88
C ARG A 252 7.93 23.44 -17.02
N LYS A 253 7.99 23.78 -15.74
CA LYS A 253 9.00 23.30 -14.81
C LYS A 253 9.03 21.77 -14.73
N MET A 254 7.87 21.14 -14.60
CA MET A 254 7.75 19.69 -14.57
C MET A 254 8.13 19.03 -15.91
N SER A 255 7.57 19.52 -17.03
CA SER A 255 7.91 19.03 -18.37
C SER A 255 9.41 19.10 -18.63
N ALA A 256 10.02 20.21 -18.27
CA ALA A 256 11.46 20.44 -18.43
C ALA A 256 12.27 19.47 -17.54
N TYR A 257 11.88 19.27 -16.27
CA TYR A 257 12.54 18.34 -15.36
C TYR A 257 12.52 16.90 -15.89
N GLN A 258 11.34 16.41 -16.27
CA GLN A 258 11.19 15.07 -16.83
C GLN A 258 11.95 14.89 -18.15
N SER A 259 11.98 15.95 -18.96
CA SER A 259 12.69 15.93 -20.24
C SER A 259 14.20 16.01 -20.09
N MET A 260 14.75 16.61 -19.06
CA MET A 260 16.20 16.65 -18.83
C MET A 260 16.82 15.25 -18.69
N ARG A 261 16.07 14.25 -18.26
CA ARG A 261 16.54 12.90 -17.95
C ARG A 261 17.90 12.94 -17.23
N VAL A 262 17.83 12.93 -15.91
CA VAL A 262 19.02 12.88 -15.04
C VAL A 262 19.65 11.49 -15.17
N THR A 263 20.52 11.32 -16.15
CA THR A 263 21.30 10.11 -16.40
C THR A 263 22.77 10.45 -16.29
N GLU A 264 23.66 9.46 -16.44
CA GLU A 264 25.12 9.63 -16.48
C GLU A 264 25.59 10.68 -17.52
N ASP A 265 24.77 10.94 -18.54
CA ASP A 265 25.03 11.95 -19.58
C ASP A 265 24.87 13.41 -19.09
N LEU A 266 24.26 13.61 -17.90
CA LEU A 266 24.05 14.95 -17.37
C LEU A 266 25.27 15.40 -16.58
N ASN A 267 26.15 16.12 -17.26
CA ASN A 267 27.32 16.69 -16.62
C ASN A 267 26.96 17.98 -15.86
N TYR A 268 26.45 17.84 -14.65
CA TYR A 268 26.10 18.96 -13.77
C TYR A 268 27.25 19.95 -13.57
N GLU A 269 28.50 19.52 -13.57
CA GLU A 269 29.66 20.38 -13.41
C GLU A 269 29.78 21.35 -14.59
N LYS A 270 29.57 20.89 -15.83
CA LYS A 270 29.56 21.78 -17.02
C LYS A 270 28.38 22.73 -17.01
N MET A 271 27.21 22.25 -16.57
CA MET A 271 26.03 23.11 -16.45
C MET A 271 26.26 24.19 -15.38
N LEU A 272 26.81 23.85 -14.22
CA LEU A 272 27.15 24.79 -13.16
C LEU A 272 28.20 25.83 -13.64
N ALA A 273 29.20 25.41 -14.42
CA ALA A 273 30.18 26.29 -15.01
C ALA A 273 29.57 27.27 -16.03
N ASN A 274 28.50 26.87 -16.72
CA ASN A 274 27.80 27.68 -17.72
C ASN A 274 26.65 28.51 -17.13
N ALA A 275 26.25 28.27 -15.87
CA ALA A 275 25.18 29.01 -15.22
C ALA A 275 25.51 30.52 -15.12
N LYS A 276 24.63 31.35 -15.64
CA LYS A 276 24.82 32.79 -15.79
C LYS A 276 24.48 33.59 -14.53
N THR A 277 23.57 33.08 -13.73
CA THR A 277 23.03 33.77 -12.55
C THR A 277 23.14 32.92 -11.28
N ILE A 278 23.05 33.56 -10.12
CA ILE A 278 22.98 32.87 -8.83
C ILE A 278 21.71 31.99 -8.79
N GLN A 279 20.60 32.47 -9.34
CA GLN A 279 19.35 31.73 -9.45
C GLN A 279 19.57 30.40 -10.20
N GLU A 280 20.15 30.42 -11.38
CA GLU A 280 20.44 29.22 -12.17
C GLU A 280 21.36 28.25 -11.42
N LYS A 281 22.39 28.75 -10.71
CA LYS A 281 23.26 27.92 -9.89
C LYS A 281 22.47 27.22 -8.76
N ASN A 282 21.62 27.99 -8.10
CA ASN A 282 20.80 27.47 -7.01
C ASN A 282 19.77 26.45 -7.52
N ASP A 283 19.18 26.66 -8.71
CA ASP A 283 18.28 25.69 -9.34
C ASP A 283 19.00 24.38 -9.72
N LEU A 284 20.23 24.47 -10.23
CA LEU A 284 21.05 23.28 -10.50
C LEU A 284 21.38 22.52 -9.21
N TYR A 285 21.75 23.21 -8.13
CA TYR A 285 21.97 22.57 -6.84
C TYR A 285 20.68 21.97 -6.27
N LEU A 286 19.51 22.59 -6.50
CA LEU A 286 18.21 22.01 -6.15
C LEU A 286 18.01 20.68 -6.87
N LEU A 287 18.23 20.63 -8.19
CA LEU A 287 18.09 19.43 -9.01
C LEU A 287 19.06 18.33 -8.57
N ILE A 288 20.30 18.67 -8.22
CA ILE A 288 21.30 17.73 -7.70
C ILE A 288 20.81 17.14 -6.36
N GLY A 289 20.28 17.96 -5.47
CA GLY A 289 19.81 17.52 -4.14
C GLY A 289 18.44 16.86 -4.14
N TYR A 290 17.72 16.94 -5.26
CA TYR A 290 16.38 16.38 -5.40
C TYR A 290 16.38 14.96 -5.93
N ASN A 291 17.50 14.46 -6.40
CA ASN A 291 17.64 13.08 -6.83
C ASN A 291 17.45 12.14 -5.64
N ASP A 292 16.64 11.10 -5.82
CA ASP A 292 16.20 10.17 -4.76
C ASP A 292 17.36 9.49 -3.99
N PHE A 293 18.50 9.36 -4.66
CA PHE A 293 19.68 8.73 -4.07
C PHE A 293 20.74 9.72 -3.57
N SER A 294 20.49 11.02 -3.60
CA SER A 294 21.47 12.03 -3.22
C SER A 294 21.27 12.51 -1.76
N ASN A 295 22.37 12.90 -1.12
CA ASN A 295 22.31 13.65 0.12
C ASN A 295 21.90 15.11 -0.16
N PRO A 296 20.67 15.55 0.18
CA PRO A 296 20.21 16.91 -0.13
C PRO A 296 20.91 18.01 0.70
N LEU A 297 21.56 17.67 1.79
CA LEU A 297 22.21 18.63 2.68
C LEU A 297 23.45 19.28 2.05
N ALA A 298 24.24 18.53 1.29
CA ALA A 298 25.44 19.06 0.66
C ALA A 298 25.13 20.17 -0.37
N PRO A 299 24.22 19.98 -1.34
CA PRO A 299 23.79 21.05 -2.23
C PRO A 299 23.03 22.17 -1.49
N ALA A 300 22.24 21.89 -0.46
CA ALA A 300 21.60 22.94 0.36
C ALA A 300 22.64 23.90 0.95
N LYS A 301 23.76 23.40 1.47
CA LYS A 301 24.86 24.24 1.97
C LYS A 301 25.47 25.11 0.88
N LYS A 302 25.59 24.59 -0.36
CA LYS A 302 26.10 25.39 -1.49
C LYS A 302 25.12 26.52 -1.85
N ILE A 303 23.82 26.26 -1.84
CA ILE A 303 22.78 27.25 -2.06
C ILE A 303 22.86 28.35 -0.99
N ILE A 304 22.94 27.98 0.29
CA ILE A 304 23.06 28.90 1.41
C ILE A 304 24.30 29.80 1.27
N ALA A 305 25.40 29.24 0.81
CA ALA A 305 26.63 30.01 0.57
C ALA A 305 26.46 31.01 -0.56
N ASN A 306 25.65 30.73 -1.58
CA ASN A 306 25.34 31.64 -2.68
C ASN A 306 24.33 32.71 -2.27
N ASP A 307 23.26 32.31 -1.57
CA ASP A 307 22.20 33.18 -1.06
C ASP A 307 21.55 32.58 0.19
N VAL A 308 21.75 33.22 1.32
CA VAL A 308 21.25 32.80 2.63
C VAL A 308 19.70 32.73 2.71
N ASN A 309 19.01 33.43 1.80
CA ASN A 309 17.56 33.53 1.74
C ASN A 309 16.95 32.67 0.61
N ALA A 310 17.77 31.98 -0.16
CA ALA A 310 17.27 31.19 -1.29
C ALA A 310 16.23 30.15 -0.88
N PRO A 311 15.05 30.12 -1.52
CA PRO A 311 13.99 29.16 -1.20
C PRO A 311 14.40 27.72 -1.52
N GLN A 312 15.24 27.49 -2.52
CA GLN A 312 15.76 26.18 -2.88
C GLN A 312 16.50 25.51 -1.70
N ALA A 313 17.23 26.30 -0.90
CA ALA A 313 17.91 25.79 0.29
C ALA A 313 16.91 25.27 1.33
N ARG A 314 15.80 25.97 1.51
CA ARG A 314 14.76 25.55 2.47
C ARG A 314 14.06 24.27 2.00
N ILE A 315 13.82 24.11 0.71
CA ILE A 315 13.25 22.87 0.15
C ILE A 315 14.17 21.67 0.45
N LEU A 316 15.45 21.76 0.09
CA LEU A 316 16.41 20.69 0.33
C LEU A 316 16.66 20.43 1.82
N PHE A 317 16.55 21.48 2.65
CA PHE A 317 16.67 21.32 4.09
C PHE A 317 15.46 20.62 4.70
N ALA A 318 14.24 20.95 4.25
CA ALA A 318 13.03 20.22 4.64
C ALA A 318 13.10 18.74 4.20
N ARG A 319 13.55 18.48 2.96
CA ARG A 319 13.82 17.12 2.49
C ARG A 319 14.84 16.39 3.38
N SER A 320 15.90 17.07 3.82
CA SER A 320 16.87 16.51 4.76
C SER A 320 16.23 16.15 6.11
N ILE A 321 15.27 16.96 6.58
CA ILE A 321 14.49 16.65 7.79
C ILE A 321 13.63 15.42 7.57
N ASN A 322 12.94 15.30 6.42
CA ASN A 322 12.09 14.15 6.11
C ASN A 322 12.91 12.85 6.02
N LEU A 323 14.15 12.90 5.51
CA LEU A 323 15.06 11.76 5.57
C LEU A 323 15.43 11.35 7.00
N ILE A 324 15.62 12.32 7.90
CA ILE A 324 15.82 12.04 9.33
C ILE A 324 14.54 11.48 9.97
N GLU A 325 13.36 11.99 9.62
CA GLU A 325 12.09 11.41 10.08
C GLU A 325 12.01 9.91 9.80
N ARG A 326 12.40 9.49 8.61
CA ARG A 326 12.44 8.07 8.22
C ARG A 326 13.24 7.24 9.21
N GLU A 327 14.40 7.73 9.64
CA GLU A 327 15.24 7.01 10.61
C GLU A 327 14.64 6.97 12.02
N TYR A 328 13.92 8.02 12.39
CA TYR A 328 13.47 8.24 13.77
C TYR A 328 12.00 7.88 14.02
N LEU A 329 11.15 7.99 13.02
CA LEU A 329 9.70 7.81 13.14
C LEU A 329 9.14 6.74 12.20
N GLN A 330 9.94 5.82 11.77
CA GLN A 330 9.55 4.79 10.81
C GLN A 330 8.31 3.98 11.26
N GLN A 331 7.32 3.85 10.40
CA GLN A 331 6.04 3.20 10.70
C GLN A 331 6.21 1.71 10.92
N ASN A 332 6.38 0.99 9.89
CA ASN A 332 6.36 -0.45 9.92
C ASN A 332 7.55 -1.02 9.14
N PRO A 333 8.37 -1.87 9.77
CA PRO A 333 9.48 -2.50 9.06
C PRO A 333 9.06 -3.39 7.91
N GLU A 334 7.78 -3.79 7.83
CA GLU A 334 7.28 -4.62 6.74
C GLU A 334 6.94 -3.85 5.48
N ASP A 335 6.67 -2.57 5.59
CA ASP A 335 6.53 -1.71 4.43
C ASP A 335 7.87 -1.55 3.69
N TYR A 336 8.96 -2.05 4.32
CA TYR A 336 10.32 -2.13 3.77
C TYR A 336 10.67 -3.53 3.27
N TYR A 337 10.04 -3.94 2.19
CA TYR A 337 10.38 -5.20 1.52
C TYR A 337 11.81 -5.23 0.94
N TRP A 338 12.46 -4.08 0.78
CA TRP A 338 13.67 -3.95 -0.03
C TRP A 338 14.92 -3.54 0.71
N ASP A 339 14.84 -3.03 1.94
CA ASP A 339 16.02 -2.62 2.70
C ASP A 339 15.88 -2.81 4.22
N SER A 340 16.08 -4.04 4.66
CA SER A 340 16.07 -4.40 6.08
C SER A 340 17.30 -3.93 6.87
N SER A 341 18.34 -3.41 6.21
CA SER A 341 19.60 -3.05 6.86
C SER A 341 19.54 -1.73 7.63
N GLN A 342 18.52 -0.88 7.40
CA GLN A 342 18.40 0.46 7.98
C GLN A 342 17.43 0.57 9.15
N VAL A 343 16.96 -0.53 9.69
CA VAL A 343 15.97 -0.53 10.74
C VAL A 343 16.53 0.08 12.04
N ARG A 344 15.98 1.22 12.39
CA ARG A 344 15.91 1.86 13.73
C ARG A 344 16.99 1.48 14.76
N LYS A 345 18.20 1.89 14.57
CA LYS A 345 19.23 1.77 15.61
C LYS A 345 19.14 2.84 16.70
N LYS A 346 18.38 3.94 16.46
CA LYS A 346 18.51 5.17 17.26
C LYS A 346 17.36 5.48 18.25
N TYR A 347 16.19 4.80 18.18
CA TYR A 347 15.02 5.14 19.02
C TYR A 347 14.34 3.94 19.68
N THR A 348 15.07 3.23 20.53
CA THR A 348 14.54 2.10 21.31
C THR A 348 13.58 2.48 22.43
N ASP A 349 13.47 3.76 22.76
CA ASP A 349 12.59 4.24 23.83
C ASP A 349 11.28 4.89 23.34
N LEU A 350 11.19 5.27 22.06
CA LEU A 350 9.93 5.66 21.44
C LEU A 350 9.21 4.48 20.81
N TYR A 351 9.99 3.58 20.21
CA TYR A 351 9.48 2.41 19.53
C TYR A 351 10.13 1.13 20.04
N LEU A 352 9.42 0.01 19.95
CA LEU A 352 10.01 -1.28 20.27
C LEU A 352 11.12 -1.64 19.27
N PRO A 353 12.19 -2.29 19.74
CA PRO A 353 13.23 -2.75 18.84
C PRO A 353 12.65 -3.78 17.87
N VAL A 354 12.95 -3.61 16.61
CA VAL A 354 12.59 -4.54 15.55
C VAL A 354 13.80 -5.45 15.33
N LYS A 355 13.58 -6.76 15.31
CA LYS A 355 14.59 -7.69 14.81
C LYS A 355 14.70 -7.49 13.30
N ALA A 356 15.85 -7.05 12.83
CA ALA A 356 16.13 -7.02 11.40
C ALA A 356 16.12 -8.47 10.89
N ASN A 357 15.32 -8.74 9.89
CA ASN A 357 15.32 -10.01 9.19
C ASN A 357 16.43 -9.94 8.12
N ASN A 358 17.67 -10.24 8.53
CA ASN A 358 18.87 -10.08 7.70
C ASN A 358 18.97 -11.08 6.54
N ASP A 359 18.05 -12.04 6.41
CA ASP A 359 18.29 -13.21 5.58
C ASP A 359 17.55 -13.24 4.25
N TYR A 360 16.64 -12.31 3.96
CA TYR A 360 15.78 -12.46 2.78
C TYR A 360 16.33 -11.86 1.48
N TYR A 361 17.06 -10.78 1.53
CA TYR A 361 17.81 -10.25 0.38
C TYR A 361 19.13 -9.72 0.87
N GLY A 362 20.22 -10.43 0.55
CA GLY A 362 21.56 -9.93 0.74
C GLY A 362 21.76 -8.64 -0.04
N SER A 363 21.43 -7.51 0.55
CA SER A 363 21.81 -6.22 0.04
C SER A 363 23.28 -6.01 0.32
N SER A 364 24.08 -6.33 -0.64
CA SER A 364 25.52 -6.12 -0.62
C SER A 364 25.93 -4.69 -0.97
N ASP A 365 25.06 -3.71 -0.92
CA ASP A 365 25.45 -2.33 -1.12
C ASP A 365 25.73 -1.62 0.20
N GLU A 366 26.91 -1.91 0.74
CA GLU A 366 27.62 -1.08 1.72
C GLU A 366 28.10 0.27 1.15
N ASN A 367 27.51 0.80 0.13
CA ASN A 367 27.74 2.18 -0.23
C ASN A 367 27.01 3.05 0.78
N SER A 368 27.68 3.31 1.90
CA SER A 368 27.31 4.34 2.85
C SER A 368 27.17 5.66 2.08
N LYS A 369 25.96 5.97 1.66
CA LYS A 369 25.60 7.36 1.37
C LYS A 369 26.03 8.17 2.58
N ASP A 370 26.64 9.31 2.39
CA ASP A 370 27.01 10.21 3.49
C ASP A 370 25.79 10.42 4.40
N GLU A 371 25.77 9.73 5.53
CA GLU A 371 24.65 9.69 6.45
C GLU A 371 24.43 11.10 7.02
N ILE A 372 23.21 11.64 6.84
CA ILE A 372 22.89 12.97 7.35
C ILE A 372 22.84 12.89 8.88
N GLN A 373 23.69 13.69 9.55
CA GLN A 373 23.73 13.72 11.00
C GLN A 373 22.77 14.77 11.56
N ILE A 374 21.84 14.37 12.43
CA ILE A 374 20.84 15.27 13.03
C ILE A 374 21.48 16.48 13.71
N ASN A 375 22.63 16.32 14.37
CA ASN A 375 23.34 17.42 15.04
C ASN A 375 23.90 18.44 14.04
N GLU A 376 24.24 18.01 12.84
CA GLU A 376 24.68 18.90 11.77
C GLU A 376 23.52 19.75 11.26
N LEU A 377 22.34 19.14 11.04
CA LEU A 377 21.11 19.87 10.70
C LEU A 377 20.74 20.88 11.78
N ILE A 378 20.77 20.47 13.05
CA ILE A 378 20.48 21.38 14.18
C ILE A 378 21.43 22.59 14.16
N SER A 379 22.71 22.35 13.98
CA SER A 379 23.74 23.41 13.97
C SER A 379 23.53 24.36 12.80
N LEU A 380 23.26 23.85 11.61
CA LEU A 380 22.99 24.65 10.42
C LEU A 380 21.69 25.47 10.60
N ALA A 381 20.61 24.85 11.06
CA ALA A 381 19.35 25.55 11.30
C ALA A 381 19.50 26.66 12.36
N LYS A 382 20.22 26.43 13.46
CA LYS A 382 20.54 27.46 14.46
C LYS A 382 21.28 28.64 13.86
N SER A 383 22.27 28.37 13.00
CA SER A 383 23.02 29.41 12.27
C SER A 383 22.08 30.22 11.35
N GLN A 384 21.22 29.56 10.60
CA GLN A 384 20.30 30.22 9.67
C GLN A 384 19.21 31.01 10.40
N ALA A 385 18.71 30.54 11.54
CA ALA A 385 17.76 31.28 12.39
C ALA A 385 18.26 32.66 12.84
N THR A 386 19.57 32.89 12.81
CA THR A 386 20.16 34.21 13.12
C THR A 386 20.44 35.06 11.87
N LYS A 387 20.71 34.46 10.73
CA LYS A 387 21.22 35.13 9.52
C LYS A 387 20.13 35.35 8.45
N ALA A 388 19.21 34.42 8.29
CA ALA A 388 18.20 34.46 7.24
C ALA A 388 17.00 35.32 7.61
N ASN A 389 16.27 35.78 6.60
CA ASN A 389 15.04 36.55 6.80
C ASN A 389 13.89 35.66 7.29
N ASN A 390 13.80 34.42 6.81
CA ASN A 390 12.76 33.44 7.18
C ASN A 390 13.04 32.76 8.53
N LYS A 391 13.20 33.55 9.60
CA LYS A 391 13.55 33.05 10.94
C LYS A 391 12.56 32.03 11.47
N GLU A 392 11.28 32.19 11.14
CA GLU A 392 10.22 31.30 11.58
C GLU A 392 10.42 29.85 11.08
N TYR A 393 10.75 29.69 9.79
CA TYR A 393 11.09 28.41 9.21
C TYR A 393 12.25 27.72 9.95
N TRP A 394 13.33 28.47 10.18
CA TRP A 394 14.52 27.93 10.83
C TRP A 394 14.29 27.61 12.31
N ASN A 395 13.49 28.43 13.03
CA ASN A 395 13.12 28.15 14.41
C ASN A 395 12.25 26.90 14.52
N LEU A 396 11.30 26.69 13.61
CA LEU A 396 10.52 25.43 13.56
C LEU A 396 11.42 24.24 13.24
N SER A 397 12.34 24.39 12.29
CA SER A 397 13.31 23.34 11.96
C SER A 397 14.16 22.95 13.17
N VAL A 398 14.69 23.92 13.92
CA VAL A 398 15.45 23.65 15.15
C VAL A 398 14.57 22.97 16.20
N ALA A 399 13.32 23.45 16.39
CA ALA A 399 12.41 22.87 17.36
C ALA A 399 12.11 21.39 17.01
N TYR A 400 11.80 21.12 15.75
CA TYR A 400 11.46 19.77 15.30
C TYR A 400 12.64 18.80 15.39
N LEU A 401 13.81 19.20 14.92
CA LEU A 401 15.02 18.37 15.00
C LEU A 401 15.42 18.08 16.46
N ASN A 402 15.27 19.06 17.38
CA ASN A 402 15.51 18.82 18.80
C ASN A 402 14.44 17.92 19.43
N LEU A 403 13.18 17.96 18.96
CA LEU A 403 12.14 17.02 19.35
C LEU A 403 12.55 15.59 18.98
N LEU A 404 12.93 15.37 17.71
CA LEU A 404 13.43 14.07 17.25
C LEU A 404 14.67 13.63 18.03
N ASN A 405 15.56 14.55 18.39
CA ASN A 405 16.76 14.28 19.20
C ASN A 405 16.48 14.23 20.72
N LYS A 406 15.21 14.24 21.13
CA LYS A 406 14.75 14.19 22.55
C LYS A 406 15.25 15.33 23.43
N ASN A 407 15.69 16.40 22.84
CA ASN A 407 16.06 17.61 23.58
C ASN A 407 14.84 18.51 23.75
N PHE A 408 13.90 18.08 24.59
CA PHE A 408 12.61 18.75 24.78
C PHE A 408 12.71 20.18 25.31
N SER A 409 13.76 20.50 26.09
CA SER A 409 14.03 21.86 26.58
C SER A 409 14.32 22.82 25.43
N GLU A 410 15.20 22.42 24.51
CA GLU A 410 15.52 23.20 23.30
C GLU A 410 14.31 23.30 22.38
N THR A 411 13.54 22.22 22.23
CA THR A 411 12.28 22.23 21.46
C THR A 411 11.36 23.35 21.97
N LYS A 412 11.09 23.42 23.29
CA LYS A 412 10.26 24.48 23.92
C LYS A 412 10.83 25.87 23.67
N THR A 413 12.15 26.01 23.82
CA THR A 413 12.85 27.28 23.63
C THR A 413 12.68 27.82 22.21
N TYR A 414 12.76 26.96 21.21
CA TYR A 414 12.64 27.39 19.80
C TYR A 414 11.19 27.53 19.35
N LEU A 415 10.26 26.71 19.84
CA LEU A 415 8.83 26.92 19.61
C LEU A 415 8.34 28.29 20.14
N ALA A 416 8.87 28.73 21.27
CA ALA A 416 8.52 30.04 21.83
C ALA A 416 8.98 31.23 20.95
N LYS A 417 9.93 31.02 20.05
CA LYS A 417 10.41 32.05 19.11
C LYS A 417 9.57 32.12 17.82
N VAL A 418 8.62 31.18 17.62
CA VAL A 418 7.77 31.11 16.43
C VAL A 418 6.52 31.94 16.65
N ASN A 419 6.42 33.09 15.96
CA ASN A 419 5.34 34.07 16.08
C ASN A 419 4.58 34.31 14.76
N SER A 420 4.84 33.51 13.72
CA SER A 420 4.15 33.62 12.44
C SER A 420 2.64 33.46 12.58
N THR A 421 1.87 34.25 11.85
CA THR A 421 0.41 34.17 11.77
C THR A 421 -0.05 33.36 10.54
N SER A 422 0.88 32.87 9.72
CA SER A 422 0.56 31.98 8.59
C SER A 422 -0.07 30.67 9.10
N LYS A 423 -1.08 30.20 8.40
CA LYS A 423 -1.79 28.95 8.72
C LYS A 423 -0.83 27.77 8.75
N GLU A 424 0.06 27.68 7.76
CA GLU A 424 1.01 26.58 7.61
C GLU A 424 1.99 26.52 8.78
N PHE A 425 2.55 27.67 9.18
CA PHE A 425 3.46 27.75 10.33
C PHE A 425 2.76 27.43 11.65
N GLN A 426 1.52 27.88 11.83
CA GLN A 426 0.74 27.56 13.03
C GLN A 426 0.37 26.07 13.08
N GLN A 427 0.02 25.46 11.96
CA GLN A 427 -0.23 24.01 11.87
C GLN A 427 1.02 23.22 12.24
N GLN A 428 2.18 23.56 11.65
CA GLN A 428 3.44 22.88 11.98
C GLN A 428 3.85 23.04 13.43
N LYS A 429 3.68 24.23 13.99
CA LYS A 429 3.94 24.48 15.42
C LYS A 429 3.07 23.56 16.28
N LYS A 430 1.78 23.47 15.96
CA LYS A 430 0.82 22.60 16.68
C LYS A 430 1.21 21.12 16.59
N VAL A 431 1.66 20.65 15.42
CA VAL A 431 2.16 19.27 15.26
C VAL A 431 3.32 19.01 16.20
N ILE A 432 4.29 19.92 16.28
CA ILE A 432 5.45 19.77 17.17
C ILE A 432 5.03 19.80 18.65
N GLU A 433 4.10 20.67 19.02
CA GLU A 433 3.57 20.77 20.39
C GLU A 433 2.85 19.49 20.82
N ILE A 434 2.05 18.89 19.91
CA ILE A 434 1.35 17.62 20.16
C ILE A 434 2.36 16.49 20.37
N LEU A 435 3.31 16.35 19.46
CA LEU A 435 4.33 15.32 19.55
C LEU A 435 5.20 15.48 20.81
N LEU A 436 5.55 16.72 21.17
CA LEU A 436 6.29 17.01 22.39
C LEU A 436 5.53 16.54 23.65
N GLU A 437 4.24 16.85 23.74
CA GLU A 437 3.40 16.42 24.88
C GLU A 437 3.35 14.89 24.98
N ILE A 438 3.26 14.17 23.83
CA ILE A 438 3.23 12.70 23.80
C ILE A 438 4.61 12.12 24.13
N PHE A 439 5.67 12.65 23.55
CA PHE A 439 7.03 12.09 23.73
C PHE A 439 7.57 12.29 25.15
N GLU A 440 7.17 13.35 25.84
CA GLU A 440 7.53 13.56 27.25
C GLU A 440 6.90 12.51 28.19
N GLN A 441 5.84 11.81 27.79
CA GLN A 441 5.21 10.79 28.63
C GLN A 441 6.08 9.51 28.66
N LYS A 442 6.63 9.19 29.83
CA LYS A 442 7.33 7.90 30.05
C LYS A 442 6.37 6.77 30.39
N LYS A 443 5.25 7.12 31.03
CA LYS A 443 4.16 6.19 31.39
C LYS A 443 2.82 6.84 31.08
N ILE A 444 1.92 6.06 30.53
CA ILE A 444 0.55 6.50 30.26
C ILE A 444 -0.31 6.20 31.46
N SER A 445 -0.91 7.24 32.04
CA SER A 445 -1.84 7.15 33.17
C SER A 445 -3.27 7.38 32.71
N ASP A 446 -4.26 6.93 33.51
CA ASP A 446 -5.67 7.17 33.24
C ASP A 446 -6.00 8.68 33.09
N SER A 447 -5.32 9.52 33.85
CA SER A 447 -5.45 10.98 33.73
C SER A 447 -4.97 11.48 32.38
N PHE A 448 -3.84 10.98 31.93
CA PHE A 448 -3.30 11.35 30.61
C PHE A 448 -4.18 10.82 29.46
N GLU A 449 -4.71 9.60 29.55
CA GLU A 449 -5.64 9.04 28.56
C GLU A 449 -6.91 9.92 28.40
N ASN A 450 -7.47 10.41 29.51
CA ASN A 450 -8.62 11.32 29.45
C ASN A 450 -8.23 12.68 28.84
N GLN A 451 -7.06 13.22 29.19
CA GLN A 451 -6.54 14.47 28.62
C GLN A 451 -6.26 14.32 27.12
N LEU A 452 -5.69 13.21 26.70
CA LEU A 452 -5.42 12.87 25.30
C LEU A 452 -6.71 12.94 24.48
N MET A 453 -7.77 12.27 24.91
CA MET A 453 -9.06 12.29 24.23
C MET A 453 -9.73 13.67 24.27
N GLN A 454 -9.60 14.40 25.37
CA GLN A 454 -10.14 15.76 25.46
C GLN A 454 -9.49 16.71 24.45
N LYS A 455 -8.16 16.61 24.27
CA LYS A 455 -7.41 17.54 23.43
C LYS A 455 -7.33 17.10 21.97
N TYR A 456 -7.22 15.79 21.72
CA TYR A 456 -6.79 15.26 20.42
C TYR A 456 -7.76 14.23 19.81
N ALA A 457 -9.01 14.18 20.30
CA ALA A 457 -10.01 13.28 19.74
C ALA A 457 -10.22 13.46 18.22
N SER A 458 -10.11 14.68 17.71
CA SER A 458 -10.24 14.97 16.28
C SER A 458 -9.12 14.35 15.44
N ILE A 459 -7.92 14.19 16.02
CA ILE A 459 -6.80 13.52 15.35
C ILE A 459 -6.95 12.02 15.47
N LEU A 460 -7.25 11.51 16.66
CA LEU A 460 -7.38 10.05 16.89
C LEU A 460 -8.56 9.43 16.15
N ASN A 461 -9.66 10.17 15.96
CA ASN A 461 -10.80 9.74 15.15
C ASN A 461 -10.69 10.13 13.68
N TYR A 462 -9.57 10.70 13.24
CA TYR A 462 -9.40 11.08 11.86
C TYR A 462 -9.39 9.84 10.96
N GLU A 463 -10.12 9.92 9.86
CA GLU A 463 -10.15 8.95 8.78
C GLU A 463 -10.02 9.71 7.47
N TYR A 464 -9.46 9.08 6.46
CA TYR A 464 -9.39 9.71 5.15
C TYR A 464 -10.80 10.04 4.62
N PRO A 465 -10.98 11.20 4.00
CA PRO A 465 -12.24 11.54 3.36
C PRO A 465 -12.53 10.56 2.20
N LYS A 466 -13.81 10.29 1.95
CA LYS A 466 -14.19 9.55 0.74
C LYS A 466 -13.93 10.44 -0.46
N LEU A 467 -13.04 10.01 -1.34
CA LEU A 467 -12.75 10.72 -2.58
C LEU A 467 -13.84 10.49 -3.62
N PRO A 468 -14.09 11.44 -4.54
CA PRO A 468 -14.84 11.19 -5.76
C PRO A 468 -14.19 10.09 -6.61
N GLU A 469 -14.99 9.39 -7.45
CA GLU A 469 -14.53 8.26 -8.26
C GLU A 469 -13.37 8.59 -9.23
N ASP A 470 -13.18 9.86 -9.56
CA ASP A 470 -12.17 10.38 -10.47
C ASP A 470 -10.95 11.00 -9.74
N VAL A 471 -10.91 10.95 -8.43
CA VAL A 471 -9.82 11.47 -7.58
C VAL A 471 -9.17 10.32 -6.83
N TYR A 472 -7.90 10.10 -7.10
CA TYR A 472 -7.16 8.97 -6.54
C TYR A 472 -6.19 9.35 -5.43
N ASP A 473 -5.92 10.65 -5.26
CA ASP A 473 -4.91 11.14 -4.31
C ASP A 473 -5.54 11.97 -3.20
N TYR A 474 -5.10 11.74 -1.97
CA TYR A 474 -5.45 12.57 -0.81
C TYR A 474 -4.64 13.87 -0.79
N SER A 475 -5.08 14.84 -0.03
CA SER A 475 -4.32 16.08 0.15
C SER A 475 -3.16 15.88 1.14
N ASP A 476 -2.09 16.65 0.98
CA ASP A 476 -0.97 16.67 1.93
C ASP A 476 -1.43 16.92 3.39
N GLU A 477 -2.50 17.70 3.58
CA GLU A 477 -3.07 17.96 4.91
C GLU A 477 -3.73 16.70 5.47
N ASP A 478 -4.37 15.88 4.63
CA ASP A 478 -4.99 14.63 5.04
C ASP A 478 -3.93 13.59 5.41
N ASP A 479 -2.89 13.48 4.61
CA ASP A 479 -1.76 12.59 4.87
C ASP A 479 -1.01 12.99 6.15
N GLN A 480 -0.75 14.27 6.34
CA GLN A 480 -0.11 14.77 7.55
C GLN A 480 -0.93 14.45 8.81
N LYS A 481 -2.28 14.56 8.74
CA LYS A 481 -3.17 14.20 9.84
C LYS A 481 -3.12 12.71 10.14
N MET A 482 -3.16 11.87 9.11
CA MET A 482 -3.08 10.42 9.26
C MET A 482 -1.73 10.00 9.84
N ASN A 483 -0.63 10.55 9.32
CA ASN A 483 0.70 10.27 9.80
C ASN A 483 0.90 10.72 11.26
N LEU A 484 0.38 11.88 11.63
CA LEU A 484 0.41 12.34 13.00
C LEU A 484 -0.36 11.39 13.94
N LYS A 485 -1.55 10.93 13.53
CA LYS A 485 -2.32 9.90 14.25
C LYS A 485 -1.50 8.64 14.44
N ASN A 486 -0.88 8.14 13.38
CA ASN A 486 -0.11 6.90 13.41
C ASN A 486 1.09 7.01 14.36
N VAL A 487 1.87 8.09 14.31
CA VAL A 487 3.00 8.33 15.24
C VAL A 487 2.53 8.37 16.69
N ILE A 488 1.43 9.05 16.97
CA ILE A 488 0.87 9.11 18.33
C ILE A 488 0.51 7.69 18.80
N LEU A 489 -0.20 6.93 17.98
CA LEU A 489 -0.62 5.56 18.31
C LEU A 489 0.58 4.64 18.51
N ASP A 490 1.59 4.72 17.66
CA ASP A 490 2.81 3.93 17.78
C ASP A 490 3.54 4.19 19.10
N VAL A 491 3.71 5.46 19.46
CA VAL A 491 4.36 5.82 20.73
C VAL A 491 3.55 5.36 21.93
N LEU A 492 2.23 5.49 21.88
CA LEU A 492 1.35 5.00 22.94
C LEU A 492 1.44 3.48 23.08
N ALA A 493 1.42 2.74 21.97
CA ALA A 493 1.55 1.29 21.98
C ALA A 493 2.88 0.85 22.65
N ASN A 494 3.98 1.53 22.31
CA ASN A 494 5.27 1.29 22.94
C ASN A 494 5.23 1.53 24.45
N ARG A 495 4.65 2.66 24.90
CA ARG A 495 4.54 2.98 26.33
C ARG A 495 3.72 1.93 27.08
N TYR A 496 2.57 1.50 26.52
CA TYR A 496 1.76 0.44 27.11
C TYR A 496 2.52 -0.88 27.19
N PHE A 497 3.22 -1.27 26.13
CA PHE A 497 4.01 -2.48 26.14
C PHE A 497 5.11 -2.45 27.22
N LEU A 498 5.88 -1.34 27.30
CA LEU A 498 6.97 -1.19 28.28
C LEU A 498 6.47 -1.12 29.72
N GLN A 499 5.28 -0.62 29.94
CA GLN A 499 4.68 -0.60 31.31
C GLN A 499 3.93 -1.89 31.66
N GLY A 500 3.93 -2.88 30.75
CA GLY A 500 3.36 -4.21 30.97
C GLY A 500 1.89 -4.35 30.63
N ASP A 501 1.29 -3.38 29.94
CA ASP A 501 -0.10 -3.45 29.43
C ASP A 501 -0.10 -3.88 27.96
N LYS A 502 0.14 -5.18 27.73
CA LYS A 502 0.17 -5.76 26.41
C LYS A 502 -1.19 -5.73 25.71
N GLY A 503 -2.26 -5.77 26.46
CA GLY A 503 -3.63 -5.73 25.92
C GLY A 503 -3.94 -4.43 25.20
N LYS A 504 -3.65 -3.26 25.82
CA LYS A 504 -3.82 -1.97 25.15
C LYS A 504 -2.83 -1.76 24.01
N ALA A 505 -1.57 -2.19 24.18
CA ALA A 505 -0.57 -2.16 23.12
C ALA A 505 -1.05 -2.93 21.86
N PHE A 506 -1.64 -4.11 22.06
CA PHE A 506 -2.22 -4.90 20.98
C PHE A 506 -3.39 -4.18 20.29
N LEU A 507 -4.38 -3.69 21.06
CA LEU A 507 -5.58 -3.06 20.48
C LEU A 507 -5.31 -1.78 19.72
N ILE A 508 -4.21 -1.10 19.97
CA ILE A 508 -3.89 0.13 19.22
C ILE A 508 -3.78 -0.15 17.73
N HIS A 509 -3.09 -1.22 17.34
CA HIS A 509 -2.82 -1.53 15.94
C HIS A 509 -3.70 -2.64 15.37
N ASN A 510 -4.30 -3.48 16.22
CA ASN A 510 -4.98 -4.69 15.79
C ASN A 510 -6.47 -4.67 16.14
N GLU A 511 -7.31 -5.17 15.28
CA GLU A 511 -8.64 -5.61 15.67
C GLU A 511 -8.52 -6.85 16.56
N ILE A 512 -9.48 -7.03 17.44
CA ILE A 512 -9.47 -8.12 18.43
C ILE A 512 -9.40 -9.51 17.76
N THR A 513 -9.97 -9.66 16.57
CA THR A 513 -9.97 -10.92 15.81
C THR A 513 -8.57 -11.36 15.41
N GLN A 514 -7.63 -10.43 15.20
CA GLN A 514 -6.25 -10.75 14.89
C GLN A 514 -5.51 -11.47 16.03
N LEU A 515 -6.07 -11.48 17.25
CA LEU A 515 -5.57 -12.30 18.36
C LEU A 515 -5.54 -13.81 17.98
N GLY A 516 -6.43 -14.25 17.10
CA GLY A 516 -6.49 -15.60 16.58
C GLY A 516 -5.26 -16.03 15.79
N SER A 517 -4.55 -15.08 15.17
CA SER A 517 -3.39 -15.39 14.36
C SER A 517 -2.20 -15.94 15.18
N ASN A 518 -2.03 -15.45 16.40
CA ASN A 518 -0.99 -15.93 17.33
C ASN A 518 -1.44 -15.73 18.79
N PRO A 519 -2.22 -16.63 19.37
CA PRO A 519 -2.75 -16.51 20.74
C PRO A 519 -1.66 -16.29 21.80
N ASP A 520 -1.78 -15.20 22.58
CA ASP A 520 -0.90 -14.87 23.71
C ASP A 520 -1.74 -14.68 24.99
N TRP A 521 -1.53 -15.56 25.98
CA TRP A 521 -2.22 -15.48 27.26
C TRP A 521 -1.92 -14.20 28.06
N ALA A 522 -0.77 -13.56 27.86
CA ALA A 522 -0.49 -12.29 28.51
C ALA A 522 -1.41 -11.18 27.98
N ILE A 523 -1.59 -11.12 26.66
CA ILE A 523 -2.52 -10.18 26.01
C ILE A 523 -3.96 -10.48 26.44
N ILE A 524 -4.39 -11.75 26.40
CA ILE A 524 -5.73 -12.18 26.81
C ILE A 524 -6.02 -11.75 28.26
N ASN A 525 -5.07 -11.95 29.17
CA ASN A 525 -5.22 -11.57 30.58
C ASN A 525 -5.31 -10.04 30.79
N ASP A 526 -4.55 -9.27 30.01
CA ASP A 526 -4.62 -7.81 30.11
C ASP A 526 -5.92 -7.27 29.51
N LEU A 527 -6.41 -7.87 28.43
CA LEU A 527 -7.73 -7.54 27.86
C LEU A 527 -8.88 -7.93 28.82
N ASP A 528 -8.76 -9.05 29.55
CA ASP A 528 -9.70 -9.40 30.62
C ASP A 528 -9.70 -8.35 31.77
N LYS A 529 -8.53 -7.80 32.12
CA LYS A 529 -8.45 -6.72 33.12
C LYS A 529 -9.10 -5.44 32.57
N LEU A 530 -8.86 -5.12 31.31
CA LEU A 530 -9.49 -3.97 30.65
C LEU A 530 -11.01 -4.13 30.61
N ASP A 531 -11.51 -5.32 30.26
CA ASP A 531 -12.95 -5.61 30.25
C ASP A 531 -13.58 -5.39 31.62
N LYS A 532 -12.95 -5.89 32.67
CA LYS A 532 -13.44 -5.82 34.07
C LYS A 532 -13.26 -4.46 34.74
N LYS A 533 -12.49 -3.55 34.14
CA LYS A 533 -12.26 -2.20 34.68
C LYS A 533 -13.58 -1.40 34.67
N SER A 534 -14.10 -1.03 35.84
CA SER A 534 -15.38 -0.33 35.99
C SER A 534 -15.36 1.10 35.43
N ASN A 535 -14.28 1.83 35.69
CA ASN A 535 -14.11 3.23 35.30
C ASN A 535 -13.13 3.34 34.12
N LYS A 536 -13.54 2.83 32.95
CA LYS A 536 -12.74 2.93 31.74
C LYS A 536 -12.54 4.40 31.33
N THR A 537 -11.33 4.75 30.98
CA THR A 537 -11.00 6.10 30.47
C THR A 537 -11.66 6.35 29.10
N ALA A 538 -11.63 7.60 28.66
CA ALA A 538 -12.13 7.96 27.33
C ALA A 538 -11.33 7.27 26.21
N PHE A 539 -10.00 7.11 26.37
CA PHE A 539 -9.16 6.42 25.41
C PHE A 539 -9.40 4.90 25.38
N GLU A 540 -9.58 4.26 26.54
CA GLU A 540 -9.95 2.85 26.62
C GLU A 540 -11.28 2.55 25.93
N LYS A 541 -12.28 3.43 26.12
CA LYS A 541 -13.55 3.34 25.40
C LYS A 541 -13.38 3.51 23.89
N TYR A 542 -12.53 4.45 23.48
CA TYR A 542 -12.18 4.67 22.08
C TYR A 542 -11.57 3.40 21.48
N LEU A 543 -10.57 2.79 22.12
CA LEU A 543 -9.93 1.56 21.65
C LEU A 543 -10.93 0.41 21.52
N ILE A 544 -11.78 0.19 22.53
CA ILE A 544 -12.78 -0.87 22.49
C ILE A 544 -13.73 -0.65 21.32
N ASN A 545 -14.26 0.55 21.16
CA ASN A 545 -15.18 0.86 20.06
C ASN A 545 -14.55 0.69 18.67
N ALA A 546 -13.29 1.09 18.54
CA ALA A 546 -12.60 1.05 17.25
C ALA A 546 -12.09 -0.35 16.87
N LYS A 547 -11.78 -1.21 17.86
CA LYS A 547 -10.99 -2.42 17.64
C LYS A 547 -11.68 -3.73 18.08
N VAL A 548 -12.76 -3.68 18.87
CA VAL A 548 -13.47 -4.89 19.29
C VAL A 548 -14.59 -5.19 18.29
N LYS A 549 -14.16 -5.55 17.10
CA LYS A 549 -15.02 -5.83 15.95
C LYS A 549 -14.37 -6.87 15.03
N SER A 550 -15.15 -7.36 14.09
CA SER A 550 -14.69 -8.09 12.90
C SER A 550 -15.03 -7.27 11.67
N SER A 551 -14.03 -6.86 10.93
CA SER A 551 -14.21 -6.13 9.68
C SER A 551 -13.95 -7.04 8.50
N SER A 552 -14.84 -7.00 7.52
CA SER A 552 -14.65 -7.66 6.23
C SER A 552 -14.81 -6.63 5.11
N TRP A 553 -13.90 -6.67 4.15
CA TRP A 553 -13.98 -5.84 2.96
C TRP A 553 -14.46 -6.67 1.78
N ASP A 554 -15.55 -6.24 1.14
CA ASP A 554 -15.98 -6.80 -0.12
C ASP A 554 -15.46 -5.91 -1.27
N TRP A 555 -14.40 -6.35 -1.92
CA TRP A 555 -13.73 -5.66 -3.02
C TRP A 555 -14.62 -5.41 -4.26
N ARG A 556 -15.75 -6.14 -4.37
CA ARG A 556 -16.67 -6.02 -5.51
C ARG A 556 -17.71 -4.94 -5.29
N THR A 557 -18.15 -4.78 -4.06
CA THR A 557 -19.11 -3.74 -3.67
C THR A 557 -18.43 -2.52 -3.07
N GLU A 558 -17.11 -2.59 -2.86
CA GLU A 558 -16.30 -1.57 -2.19
C GLU A 558 -16.91 -1.15 -0.84
N LYS A 559 -17.43 -2.13 -0.12
CA LYS A 559 -18.06 -1.91 1.18
C LYS A 559 -17.38 -2.72 2.27
N SER A 560 -17.16 -2.06 3.38
CA SER A 560 -16.80 -2.71 4.63
C SER A 560 -18.05 -3.07 5.41
N THR A 561 -18.08 -4.29 5.94
CA THR A 561 -19.09 -4.72 6.92
C THR A 561 -18.39 -4.93 8.25
N ASP A 562 -18.81 -4.17 9.25
CA ASP A 562 -18.28 -4.26 10.61
C ASP A 562 -19.30 -4.92 11.53
N ILE A 563 -18.88 -5.99 12.18
CA ILE A 563 -19.65 -6.66 13.23
C ILE A 563 -19.06 -6.29 14.59
N GLN A 564 -19.77 -5.47 15.35
CA GLN A 564 -19.38 -5.07 16.70
C GLN A 564 -19.84 -6.11 17.72
N PHE A 565 -18.98 -6.42 18.67
CA PHE A 565 -19.33 -7.32 19.77
C PHE A 565 -18.76 -6.84 21.11
N LYS A 566 -19.24 -7.43 22.19
CA LYS A 566 -18.72 -7.14 23.53
C LYS A 566 -17.36 -7.82 23.71
N LEU A 567 -16.41 -7.09 24.31
CA LEU A 567 -15.09 -7.63 24.60
C LEU A 567 -15.17 -8.90 25.46
N SER A 568 -16.05 -8.91 26.48
CA SER A 568 -16.30 -10.08 27.32
C SER A 568 -16.70 -11.32 26.56
N ASP A 569 -17.60 -11.18 25.57
CA ASP A 569 -18.12 -12.31 24.81
C ASP A 569 -17.05 -12.87 23.87
N TYR A 570 -16.31 -11.97 23.19
CA TYR A 570 -15.20 -12.39 22.34
C TYR A 570 -14.11 -13.12 23.14
N LEU A 571 -13.70 -12.57 24.30
CA LEU A 571 -12.68 -13.20 25.13
C LEU A 571 -13.14 -14.54 25.71
N ALA A 572 -14.42 -14.68 26.02
CA ALA A 572 -14.98 -15.95 26.48
C ALA A 572 -15.02 -16.99 25.36
N ASP A 573 -15.43 -16.60 24.14
CA ASP A 573 -15.37 -17.47 22.96
C ASP A 573 -13.92 -17.87 22.64
N PHE A 574 -13.01 -16.91 22.65
CA PHE A 574 -11.62 -17.15 22.34
C PHE A 574 -10.95 -18.12 23.31
N LYS A 575 -11.08 -17.87 24.62
CA LYS A 575 -10.58 -18.76 25.68
C LYS A 575 -11.24 -20.14 25.65
N GLY A 576 -12.55 -20.17 25.47
CA GLY A 576 -13.30 -21.41 25.33
C GLY A 576 -12.82 -22.26 24.15
N THR A 577 -12.56 -21.61 23.01
CA THR A 577 -12.02 -22.28 21.81
C THR A 577 -10.61 -22.83 22.02
N LEU A 578 -9.73 -22.07 22.70
CA LEU A 578 -8.40 -22.55 23.07
C LEU A 578 -8.49 -23.77 23.99
N TYR A 579 -9.32 -23.72 25.04
CA TYR A 579 -9.52 -24.84 25.95
C TYR A 579 -10.15 -26.05 25.25
N LEU A 580 -11.05 -25.85 24.30
CA LEU A 580 -11.63 -26.93 23.51
C LEU A 580 -10.54 -27.65 22.68
N GLY A 581 -9.66 -26.88 22.02
CA GLY A 581 -8.52 -27.43 21.28
C GLY A 581 -7.52 -28.19 22.18
N GLU A 582 -7.36 -27.76 23.42
CA GLU A 582 -6.54 -28.43 24.45
C GLU A 582 -7.24 -29.60 25.14
N MET A 583 -8.44 -29.98 24.73
CA MET A 583 -9.29 -31.02 25.35
C MET A 583 -9.68 -30.73 26.82
N LYS A 584 -9.61 -29.49 27.25
CA LYS A 584 -10.03 -29.01 28.57
C LYS A 584 -11.53 -28.64 28.56
N PHE A 585 -12.37 -29.61 28.26
CA PHE A 585 -13.81 -29.39 27.95
C PHE A 585 -14.59 -28.67 29.06
N ASP A 586 -14.31 -28.99 30.34
CA ASP A 586 -14.99 -28.36 31.47
C ASP A 586 -14.61 -26.87 31.59
N LEU A 587 -13.36 -26.48 31.23
CA LEU A 587 -12.95 -25.10 31.20
C LEU A 587 -13.55 -24.35 29.97
N ALA A 588 -13.56 -25.02 28.81
CA ALA A 588 -14.21 -24.50 27.62
C ALA A 588 -15.70 -24.21 27.88
N LYS A 589 -16.41 -25.16 28.48
CA LYS A 589 -17.84 -25.00 28.87
C LYS A 589 -18.05 -23.78 29.75
N LYS A 590 -17.24 -23.61 30.82
CA LYS A 590 -17.33 -22.46 31.73
C LYS A 590 -17.14 -21.11 31.04
N GLU A 591 -16.29 -21.06 30.02
CA GLU A 591 -16.12 -19.83 29.21
C GLU A 591 -17.34 -19.60 28.31
N PHE A 592 -17.78 -20.61 27.56
CA PHE A 592 -18.92 -20.47 26.65
C PHE A 592 -20.27 -20.19 27.37
N GLU A 593 -20.43 -20.60 28.63
CA GLU A 593 -21.62 -20.28 29.45
C GLU A 593 -21.77 -18.79 29.77
N LYS A 594 -20.72 -17.97 29.53
CA LYS A 594 -20.76 -16.52 29.75
C LYS A 594 -21.25 -15.72 28.54
N ILE A 595 -21.32 -16.33 27.37
CA ILE A 595 -21.54 -15.67 26.09
C ILE A 595 -23.03 -15.39 25.87
N ASP A 596 -23.33 -14.18 25.41
CA ASP A 596 -24.67 -13.77 25.00
C ASP A 596 -25.15 -14.61 23.80
N GLN A 597 -26.41 -15.01 23.81
CA GLN A 597 -26.99 -15.83 22.73
C GLN A 597 -27.00 -15.14 21.35
N LYS A 598 -26.89 -13.81 21.32
CA LYS A 598 -26.83 -13.03 20.07
C LYS A 598 -25.42 -12.84 19.52
N TYR A 599 -24.43 -13.35 20.25
CA TYR A 599 -23.04 -13.19 19.86
C TYR A 599 -22.73 -13.95 18.57
N HIS A 600 -22.07 -13.29 17.63
CA HIS A 600 -21.52 -13.84 16.40
C HIS A 600 -20.34 -13.00 15.94
N THR A 601 -19.43 -13.57 15.18
CA THR A 601 -18.22 -12.88 14.66
C THR A 601 -18.15 -12.84 13.13
N SER A 602 -19.07 -13.49 12.44
CA SER A 602 -19.19 -13.46 10.98
C SER A 602 -20.64 -13.35 10.55
N GLU A 603 -20.87 -12.87 9.35
CA GLU A 603 -22.21 -12.82 8.75
C GLU A 603 -22.77 -14.23 8.55
N SER A 604 -24.09 -14.36 8.68
CA SER A 604 -24.79 -15.66 8.53
C SER A 604 -24.88 -16.14 7.07
N ALA A 605 -24.59 -15.26 6.11
CA ALA A 605 -24.63 -15.59 4.69
C ALA A 605 -23.84 -14.55 3.87
N TYR A 606 -23.39 -14.93 2.69
CA TYR A 606 -22.65 -14.07 1.78
C TYR A 606 -23.00 -14.37 0.32
N PHE A 607 -22.69 -13.43 -0.58
CA PHE A 607 -22.83 -13.66 -2.01
C PHE A 607 -21.56 -14.25 -2.61
N VAL A 608 -21.70 -15.36 -3.34
CA VAL A 608 -20.67 -15.85 -4.24
C VAL A 608 -20.96 -15.30 -5.63
N TYR A 609 -19.96 -14.67 -6.20
CA TYR A 609 -19.98 -14.21 -7.59
C TYR A 609 -19.13 -15.18 -8.39
N ASP A 610 -19.70 -15.71 -9.44
CA ASP A 610 -19.01 -16.56 -10.39
C ASP A 610 -19.04 -15.91 -11.75
N TYR A 611 -17.90 -15.85 -12.43
CA TYR A 611 -17.78 -15.28 -13.76
C TYR A 611 -17.49 -16.37 -14.77
N ASP A 612 -18.42 -16.59 -15.66
CA ASP A 612 -18.24 -17.53 -16.75
C ASP A 612 -17.50 -16.85 -17.91
N TYR A 613 -16.22 -17.12 -18.02
CA TYR A 613 -15.34 -16.57 -19.06
C TYR A 613 -15.75 -16.98 -20.49
N THR A 614 -16.58 -18.00 -20.65
CA THR A 614 -17.05 -18.43 -21.99
C THR A 614 -18.29 -17.66 -22.46
N THR A 615 -19.13 -17.27 -21.53
CA THR A 615 -20.36 -16.52 -21.83
C THR A 615 -20.27 -15.03 -21.45
N GLU A 616 -19.17 -14.61 -20.85
CA GLU A 616 -18.95 -13.26 -20.32
C GLU A 616 -20.06 -12.81 -19.36
N LYS A 617 -20.62 -13.74 -18.61
CA LYS A 617 -21.72 -13.46 -17.68
C LYS A 617 -21.29 -13.67 -16.25
N GLU A 618 -21.62 -12.67 -15.46
CA GLU A 618 -21.52 -12.75 -14.00
C GLU A 618 -22.80 -13.38 -13.43
N SER A 619 -22.64 -14.34 -12.55
CA SER A 619 -23.71 -14.91 -11.76
C SER A 619 -23.51 -14.61 -10.29
N LYS A 620 -24.61 -14.32 -9.60
CA LYS A 620 -24.60 -13.99 -8.16
C LYS A 620 -25.43 -15.03 -7.42
N THR A 621 -24.79 -15.82 -6.58
CA THR A 621 -25.45 -16.86 -5.79
C THR A 621 -25.36 -16.53 -4.31
N TRP A 622 -26.49 -16.56 -3.61
CA TRP A 622 -26.54 -16.42 -2.16
C TRP A 622 -26.15 -17.74 -1.50
N VAL A 623 -25.15 -17.70 -0.63
CA VAL A 623 -24.66 -18.87 0.10
C VAL A 623 -24.78 -18.59 1.59
N GLU A 624 -25.51 -19.44 2.31
CA GLU A 624 -25.52 -19.40 3.77
C GLU A 624 -24.17 -19.85 4.31
N ASN A 625 -23.62 -19.12 5.27
CA ASN A 625 -22.46 -19.58 6.00
C ASN A 625 -22.75 -20.89 6.71
N GLN A 626 -21.79 -21.79 6.71
CA GLN A 626 -21.91 -23.06 7.43
C GLN A 626 -22.06 -22.84 8.93
N PHE A 627 -21.39 -21.82 9.48
CA PHE A 627 -21.59 -21.32 10.85
C PHE A 627 -21.11 -19.84 10.95
N ASP A 628 -21.65 -19.13 11.91
CA ASP A 628 -21.41 -17.67 12.12
C ASP A 628 -20.25 -17.37 13.10
N GLY A 629 -19.27 -18.25 13.16
CA GLY A 629 -18.13 -18.18 14.10
C GLY A 629 -18.43 -18.79 15.47
N TYR A 630 -19.67 -18.83 15.93
CA TYR A 630 -20.05 -19.39 17.22
C TYR A 630 -21.24 -20.37 17.15
N HIS A 631 -22.27 -20.09 16.33
CA HIS A 631 -23.46 -20.88 16.15
C HIS A 631 -23.45 -21.70 14.86
N ASN A 632 -24.49 -22.51 14.68
CA ASN A 632 -24.76 -23.25 13.44
C ASN A 632 -23.69 -24.28 13.04
N ILE A 633 -22.87 -24.73 13.99
CA ILE A 633 -21.87 -25.78 13.76
C ILE A 633 -22.60 -27.09 13.43
N PRO A 634 -22.41 -27.66 12.22
CA PRO A 634 -23.09 -28.87 11.83
C PRO A 634 -22.51 -30.11 12.53
N ASN A 635 -23.36 -31.07 12.82
CA ASN A 635 -22.94 -32.33 13.47
C ASN A 635 -22.03 -33.20 12.58
N LYS A 636 -21.96 -32.91 11.28
CA LYS A 636 -21.00 -33.51 10.34
C LYS A 636 -19.56 -33.31 10.71
N ILE A 637 -19.26 -32.33 11.59
CA ILE A 637 -17.91 -32.12 12.15
C ILE A 637 -17.35 -33.37 12.82
N PHE A 638 -18.20 -34.28 13.32
CA PHE A 638 -17.82 -35.61 13.87
C PHE A 638 -17.68 -36.69 12.78
N GLY A 639 -17.91 -36.29 11.52
CA GLY A 639 -17.98 -37.22 10.40
C GLY A 639 -16.63 -37.67 9.91
N TYR A 640 -16.67 -38.71 9.11
CA TYR A 640 -15.51 -39.30 8.47
C TYR A 640 -15.22 -38.61 7.14
N ASN A 641 -14.02 -38.14 6.99
CA ASN A 641 -13.57 -37.45 5.79
C ASN A 641 -13.22 -38.46 4.66
N LYS A 642 -14.08 -38.59 3.67
CA LYS A 642 -13.90 -39.53 2.54
C LYS A 642 -12.80 -39.12 1.56
N ILE A 643 -12.74 -37.84 1.25
CA ILE A 643 -11.82 -37.24 0.31
C ILE A 643 -11.22 -35.97 0.89
N GLU A 644 -10.06 -35.56 0.41
CA GLU A 644 -9.44 -34.27 0.76
C GLU A 644 -9.85 -33.22 -0.31
N CYS A 645 -10.86 -32.44 0.00
CA CYS A 645 -11.32 -31.37 -0.86
C CYS A 645 -11.95 -30.28 0.01
N PHE A 646 -11.43 -29.06 -0.08
CA PHE A 646 -11.92 -27.93 0.75
C PHE A 646 -13.05 -27.15 0.09
N ASN A 647 -13.12 -27.18 -1.25
CA ASN A 647 -14.12 -26.45 -2.03
C ASN A 647 -15.24 -27.36 -2.56
N CYS A 648 -15.26 -28.62 -2.15
CA CYS A 648 -16.31 -29.57 -2.54
C CYS A 648 -17.53 -29.45 -1.62
N ASP A 649 -18.68 -29.85 -2.12
CA ASP A 649 -19.88 -30.03 -1.29
C ASP A 649 -19.61 -30.91 -0.07
N GLU A 650 -20.07 -30.48 1.11
CA GLU A 650 -19.85 -31.17 2.39
C GLU A 650 -20.31 -32.65 2.34
N ASN A 651 -21.42 -32.96 1.65
CA ASN A 651 -21.91 -34.30 1.51
C ASN A 651 -20.99 -35.20 0.66
N GLN A 652 -20.28 -34.63 -0.28
CA GLN A 652 -19.30 -35.40 -1.05
C GLN A 652 -18.06 -35.71 -0.20
N VAL A 653 -17.66 -34.80 0.68
CA VAL A 653 -16.44 -34.92 1.49
C VAL A 653 -16.69 -35.79 2.74
N ILE A 654 -17.82 -35.61 3.45
CA ILE A 654 -18.03 -36.18 4.77
C ILE A 654 -19.14 -37.22 4.78
N ALA A 655 -18.84 -38.37 5.34
CA ALA A 655 -19.81 -39.36 5.75
C ALA A 655 -19.95 -39.40 7.27
N THR A 656 -21.15 -39.71 7.76
CA THR A 656 -21.49 -39.65 9.18
C THR A 656 -21.90 -41.03 9.74
N PRO A 657 -21.05 -42.07 9.65
CA PRO A 657 -21.40 -43.36 10.27
C PRO A 657 -21.48 -43.16 11.77
N TYR A 658 -22.39 -43.93 12.40
CA TYR A 658 -22.64 -43.99 13.86
C TYR A 658 -23.16 -42.69 14.49
N LEU A 659 -23.23 -41.58 13.82
CA LEU A 659 -23.61 -40.28 14.38
C LEU A 659 -25.05 -40.32 14.98
N ASN A 660 -25.98 -40.97 14.28
CA ASN A 660 -27.38 -41.06 14.70
C ASN A 660 -27.61 -41.87 16.00
N GLU A 661 -26.62 -42.61 16.46
CA GLU A 661 -26.68 -43.35 17.71
C GLU A 661 -26.56 -42.46 18.94
N PHE A 662 -26.00 -41.28 18.78
CA PHE A 662 -25.76 -40.31 19.86
C PHE A 662 -26.77 -39.15 19.79
N LYS A 663 -27.96 -39.34 20.32
CA LYS A 663 -29.10 -38.41 20.22
C LYS A 663 -28.87 -37.03 20.84
N PHE A 664 -27.86 -36.89 21.72
CA PHE A 664 -27.48 -35.59 22.30
C PHE A 664 -26.69 -34.70 21.35
N ILE A 665 -26.21 -35.23 20.23
CA ILE A 665 -25.54 -34.45 19.19
C ILE A 665 -26.62 -33.85 18.27
N LYS A 666 -26.83 -32.53 18.36
CA LYS A 666 -27.84 -31.83 17.57
C LYS A 666 -27.34 -31.62 16.14
N SER A 667 -28.23 -31.44 15.18
CA SER A 667 -27.89 -31.22 13.76
C SER A 667 -27.07 -29.94 13.53
N LYS A 668 -27.41 -28.88 14.26
CA LYS A 668 -26.68 -27.61 14.35
C LYS A 668 -26.46 -27.27 15.83
N MET A 669 -25.28 -26.80 16.19
CA MET A 669 -24.87 -26.57 17.57
C MET A 669 -24.16 -25.21 17.69
N SER A 670 -24.29 -24.58 18.85
CA SER A 670 -23.35 -23.57 19.29
C SER A 670 -22.05 -24.21 19.80
N LYS A 671 -20.96 -23.45 19.98
CA LYS A 671 -19.74 -23.99 20.61
C LYS A 671 -19.99 -24.53 22.01
N LEU A 672 -20.92 -23.96 22.79
CA LEU A 672 -21.36 -24.51 24.09
C LEU A 672 -22.04 -25.88 23.94
N GLU A 673 -22.97 -26.02 23.01
CA GLU A 673 -23.68 -27.27 22.75
C GLU A 673 -22.73 -28.35 22.21
N LEU A 674 -21.82 -27.95 21.30
CA LEU A 674 -20.75 -28.83 20.82
C LEU A 674 -19.87 -29.31 21.98
N THR A 675 -19.45 -28.40 22.87
CA THR A 675 -18.63 -28.77 24.04
C THR A 675 -19.34 -29.72 24.97
N ASN A 676 -20.66 -29.52 25.20
CA ASN A 676 -21.47 -30.45 25.97
C ASN A 676 -21.54 -31.85 25.31
N ALA A 677 -21.69 -31.88 23.97
CA ALA A 677 -21.64 -33.15 23.22
C ALA A 677 -20.28 -33.85 23.34
N MET A 678 -19.17 -33.07 23.28
CA MET A 678 -17.81 -33.57 23.49
C MET A 678 -17.63 -34.17 24.90
N ILE A 679 -18.16 -33.51 25.94
CA ILE A 679 -18.12 -34.01 27.31
C ILE A 679 -18.85 -35.36 27.41
N GLU A 680 -20.05 -35.48 26.84
CA GLU A 680 -20.82 -36.72 26.90
C GLU A 680 -20.14 -37.84 26.08
N LEU A 681 -19.66 -37.53 24.85
CA LEU A 681 -18.88 -38.49 24.08
C LEU A 681 -17.64 -38.98 24.84
N ASN A 682 -16.91 -38.07 25.51
CA ASN A 682 -15.71 -38.41 26.27
C ASN A 682 -16.02 -39.28 27.51
N LYS A 683 -17.20 -39.14 28.13
CA LYS A 683 -17.66 -40.02 29.19
C LYS A 683 -17.93 -41.45 28.67
N ILE A 684 -18.59 -41.57 27.52
CA ILE A 684 -18.86 -42.85 26.84
C ILE A 684 -17.56 -43.50 26.39
N ALA A 685 -16.65 -42.73 25.77
CA ALA A 685 -15.38 -43.17 25.22
C ALA A 685 -14.42 -43.81 26.28
N LYS A 686 -14.63 -43.57 27.56
CA LYS A 686 -13.86 -44.17 28.67
C LYS A 686 -14.31 -45.57 29.05
N LYS A 687 -15.46 -46.03 28.55
CA LYS A 687 -15.97 -47.38 28.77
C LYS A 687 -15.25 -48.36 27.84
N ASN A 688 -15.37 -49.64 28.11
CA ASN A 688 -14.82 -50.71 27.25
C ASN A 688 -16.01 -51.45 26.53
N THR A 689 -16.62 -50.78 25.57
CA THR A 689 -17.79 -51.24 24.82
C THR A 689 -17.69 -50.85 23.35
N GLU A 690 -18.44 -51.51 22.46
CA GLU A 690 -18.56 -51.08 21.06
C GLU A 690 -19.10 -49.61 20.92
N GLU A 691 -19.97 -49.21 21.84
CA GLU A 691 -20.43 -47.81 21.90
C GLU A 691 -19.27 -46.86 22.21
N ALA A 692 -18.34 -47.28 23.09
CA ALA A 692 -17.13 -46.52 23.39
C ALA A 692 -16.18 -46.44 22.19
N ALA A 693 -16.09 -47.50 21.37
CA ALA A 693 -15.33 -47.47 20.12
C ALA A 693 -15.88 -46.41 19.15
N LYS A 694 -17.23 -46.38 18.99
CA LYS A 694 -17.90 -45.36 18.16
C LYS A 694 -17.71 -43.94 18.69
N ALA A 695 -17.83 -43.73 19.99
CA ALA A 695 -17.58 -42.44 20.62
C ALA A 695 -16.14 -41.94 20.41
N ASN A 696 -15.16 -42.84 20.60
CA ASN A 696 -13.75 -42.53 20.31
C ASN A 696 -13.52 -42.18 18.81
N TYR A 697 -14.21 -42.91 17.92
CA TYR A 697 -14.14 -42.65 16.48
C TYR A 697 -14.66 -41.26 16.12
N LEU A 698 -15.81 -40.84 16.64
CA LEU A 698 -16.37 -39.51 16.42
C LEU A 698 -15.49 -38.41 16.99
N LEU A 699 -14.94 -38.61 18.21
CA LEU A 699 -13.98 -37.67 18.80
C LEU A 699 -12.70 -37.56 17.96
N GLY A 700 -12.16 -38.68 17.47
CA GLY A 700 -11.01 -38.70 16.60
C GLY A 700 -11.25 -37.96 15.28
N ASN A 701 -12.41 -38.17 14.66
CA ASN A 701 -12.79 -37.45 13.44
C ASN A 701 -12.99 -35.95 13.70
N PHE A 702 -13.58 -35.55 14.81
CA PHE A 702 -13.71 -34.15 15.20
C PHE A 702 -12.35 -33.46 15.24
N PHE A 703 -11.38 -34.03 15.96
CA PHE A 703 -10.06 -33.44 16.07
C PHE A 703 -9.32 -33.46 14.75
N TYR A 704 -9.53 -34.43 13.86
CA TYR A 704 -8.98 -34.37 12.51
C TYR A 704 -9.64 -33.27 11.68
N ASN A 705 -10.98 -33.19 11.69
CA ASN A 705 -11.73 -32.22 10.89
C ASN A 705 -11.46 -30.75 11.27
N THR A 706 -10.93 -30.51 12.46
CA THR A 706 -10.55 -29.19 12.97
C THR A 706 -9.05 -28.90 12.86
N THR A 707 -8.26 -29.80 12.24
CA THR A 707 -6.87 -29.53 11.87
C THR A 707 -6.79 -28.74 10.58
N THR A 708 -5.58 -28.32 10.19
CA THR A 708 -5.33 -27.64 8.90
C THR A 708 -5.77 -28.42 7.68
N LEU A 709 -5.74 -29.75 7.77
CA LEU A 709 -6.18 -30.64 6.71
C LEU A 709 -7.67 -30.96 6.77
N GLY A 710 -8.35 -30.52 7.82
CA GLY A 710 -9.75 -30.85 8.05
C GLY A 710 -10.72 -29.90 7.36
N TYR A 711 -11.91 -30.38 7.04
CA TYR A 711 -12.96 -29.60 6.40
C TYR A 711 -13.44 -28.43 7.28
N TYR A 712 -13.45 -28.62 8.61
CA TYR A 712 -13.87 -27.63 9.61
C TYR A 712 -12.70 -26.94 10.33
N ARG A 713 -11.59 -26.78 9.64
CA ARG A 713 -10.35 -26.22 10.21
C ARG A 713 -10.54 -24.86 10.90
N TYR A 714 -11.48 -24.04 10.43
CA TYR A 714 -11.73 -22.69 10.99
C TYR A 714 -12.20 -22.70 12.45
N LEU A 715 -12.79 -23.80 12.93
CA LEU A 715 -13.37 -23.83 14.27
C LEU A 715 -12.32 -23.66 15.38
N LEU A 716 -11.17 -24.32 15.28
CA LEU A 716 -10.11 -24.30 16.31
C LEU A 716 -8.83 -23.59 15.89
N THR A 717 -8.63 -23.33 14.62
CA THR A 717 -7.38 -22.72 14.11
C THR A 717 -7.51 -21.21 13.93
N PHE A 718 -8.69 -20.63 14.15
CA PHE A 718 -8.99 -19.23 13.89
C PHE A 718 -8.60 -18.87 12.44
N ASP A 719 -8.08 -17.65 12.22
CA ASP A 719 -7.62 -17.20 10.92
C ASP A 719 -6.20 -17.66 10.54
N ARG A 720 -5.60 -18.55 11.36
CA ARG A 720 -4.23 -19.02 11.08
C ARG A 720 -4.09 -19.79 9.78
N ASN A 721 -5.18 -20.06 9.10
CA ASN A 721 -5.20 -20.94 7.95
C ASN A 721 -6.12 -20.41 6.84
N ASN A 722 -5.89 -19.17 6.41
CA ASN A 722 -6.63 -18.59 5.29
C ASN A 722 -6.35 -19.23 3.94
N ASP A 723 -5.34 -20.11 3.84
CA ASP A 723 -4.99 -20.75 2.58
C ASP A 723 -5.59 -22.14 2.43
N ASN A 724 -6.02 -22.41 1.23
CA ASN A 724 -6.77 -23.58 0.83
C ASN A 724 -5.93 -24.86 0.70
N GLY A 725 -4.96 -25.11 1.57
CA GLY A 725 -4.19 -26.34 1.48
C GLY A 725 -3.09 -26.50 2.53
N PRO A 726 -2.55 -27.73 2.65
CA PRO A 726 -1.44 -28.01 3.53
C PRO A 726 -0.21 -27.25 3.06
N LYS A 727 0.42 -26.52 3.94
CA LYS A 727 1.67 -25.82 3.65
C LYS A 727 2.84 -26.67 4.09
N PHE A 728 3.80 -26.79 3.20
CA PHE A 728 5.08 -27.41 3.52
C PHE A 728 5.90 -26.42 4.33
N ASN A 729 6.01 -26.63 5.64
CA ASN A 729 6.81 -25.80 6.54
C ASN A 729 8.31 -25.88 6.28
N ASN A 730 8.75 -26.59 5.26
CA ASN A 730 10.16 -26.83 5.01
C ASN A 730 10.88 -25.68 4.31
N TYR A 731 10.11 -24.71 3.79
CA TYR A 731 10.69 -23.53 3.15
C TYR A 731 10.76 -22.32 4.05
N GLY A 732 10.38 -22.52 5.24
CA GLY A 732 10.30 -21.42 5.80
C GLY A 732 10.76 -21.15 7.14
N ASP A 733 11.84 -20.85 7.23
CA ASP A 733 12.18 -20.12 8.37
C ASP A 733 11.49 -18.79 8.26
N GLN A 734 10.01 -18.76 8.61
CA GLN A 734 10.35 -17.85 9.32
C GLN A 734 10.15 -16.40 9.26
N TYR A 735 8.99 -16.08 9.12
CA TYR A 735 8.54 -14.82 9.64
C TYR A 735 8.38 -14.96 11.15
N GLU A 736 9.50 -14.94 11.90
CA GLU A 736 9.40 -14.53 13.30
C GLU A 736 8.75 -13.17 13.33
N ALA A 737 7.79 -12.96 14.22
CA ALA A 737 7.18 -11.67 14.42
C ALA A 737 8.28 -10.60 14.54
N THR A 738 8.43 -9.77 13.52
CA THR A 738 9.51 -8.80 13.42
C THR A 738 9.29 -7.63 14.37
N SER A 739 8.10 -7.50 14.92
CA SER A 739 7.75 -6.46 15.88
C SER A 739 6.87 -7.00 16.99
N ASN A 740 7.20 -6.67 18.21
CA ASN A 740 6.35 -6.95 19.37
C ASN A 740 5.06 -6.10 19.40
N PHE A 741 4.93 -5.09 18.57
CA PHE A 741 3.73 -4.29 18.41
C PHE A 741 2.71 -4.89 17.48
N PHE A 742 3.22 -5.41 16.38
CA PHE A 742 2.38 -5.93 15.32
C PHE A 742 2.20 -7.39 15.60
N TYR A 743 1.03 -7.68 16.08
CA TYR A 743 0.58 -9.03 16.21
C TYR A 743 0.24 -9.52 14.81
N LYS A 744 1.26 -9.99 14.12
CA LYS A 744 1.06 -10.46 12.76
C LYS A 744 0.49 -11.85 12.75
N SER A 745 -0.53 -11.99 11.92
CA SER A 745 -0.84 -13.28 11.36
C SER A 745 0.46 -13.84 10.80
N PHE A 746 0.74 -15.09 11.03
CA PHE A 746 1.74 -15.79 10.25
C PHE A 746 1.23 -15.70 8.81
N GLY A 747 1.75 -14.74 8.04
CA GLY A 747 1.40 -14.54 6.67
C GLY A 747 1.66 -15.79 5.82
N TRP A 748 1.59 -15.67 4.55
CA TRP A 748 1.89 -16.74 3.60
C TRP A 748 3.18 -17.47 3.99
N GLY A 749 3.07 -18.69 4.52
CA GLY A 749 4.20 -19.46 5.00
C GLY A 749 4.42 -19.53 6.51
N GLY A 750 3.48 -19.01 7.31
CA GLY A 750 3.62 -19.02 8.78
C GLY A 750 3.82 -20.40 9.39
N ASN A 751 4.73 -20.44 10.33
CA ASN A 751 5.11 -21.62 11.10
C ASN A 751 4.05 -21.99 12.14
N TYR A 752 2.95 -22.54 11.73
CA TYR A 752 2.18 -23.18 12.77
C TYR A 752 2.19 -24.70 12.61
N VAL A 753 2.35 -25.35 13.72
CA VAL A 753 2.43 -26.80 13.78
C VAL A 753 1.07 -27.34 14.20
N ASP A 754 0.47 -28.10 13.31
CA ASP A 754 -0.78 -28.76 13.59
C ASP A 754 -0.58 -29.97 14.48
N ASN A 755 -1.38 -30.06 15.52
CA ASN A 755 -1.28 -31.17 16.46
C ASN A 755 -2.30 -32.27 16.14
N PHE A 756 -1.90 -33.28 15.37
CA PHE A 756 -2.73 -34.44 15.05
C PHE A 756 -2.84 -35.45 16.19
N THR A 757 -2.12 -35.28 17.28
CA THR A 757 -2.08 -36.24 18.43
C THR A 757 -3.43 -36.50 19.07
N PRO A 758 -4.30 -35.51 19.31
CA PRO A 758 -5.64 -35.77 19.86
C PRO A 758 -6.45 -36.70 18.98
N SER A 759 -6.50 -36.43 17.68
CA SER A 759 -7.22 -37.28 16.71
C SER A 759 -6.67 -38.73 16.72
N GLU A 760 -5.36 -38.87 16.65
CA GLU A 760 -4.69 -40.17 16.61
C GLU A 760 -4.95 -40.98 17.88
N ASN A 761 -4.88 -40.37 19.05
CA ASN A 761 -5.12 -41.04 20.33
C ASN A 761 -6.55 -41.60 20.44
N TYR A 762 -7.55 -40.81 20.03
CA TYR A 762 -8.93 -41.27 20.00
C TYR A 762 -9.13 -42.35 18.94
N LEU A 763 -8.61 -42.21 17.76
CA LEU A 763 -8.73 -43.20 16.69
C LEU A 763 -8.04 -44.53 17.06
N LYS A 764 -6.89 -44.54 17.71
CA LYS A 764 -6.23 -45.75 18.21
C LYS A 764 -7.08 -46.47 19.26
N LYS A 765 -7.62 -45.69 20.22
CA LYS A 765 -8.55 -46.27 21.21
C LYS A 765 -9.79 -46.91 20.56
N ALA A 766 -10.34 -46.24 19.53
CA ALA A 766 -11.43 -46.77 18.75
C ALA A 766 -11.07 -48.12 18.08
N PHE A 767 -9.87 -48.14 17.43
CA PHE A 767 -9.37 -49.34 16.76
C PHE A 767 -9.19 -50.52 17.70
N ASP A 768 -8.65 -50.28 18.89
CA ASP A 768 -8.38 -51.30 19.90
C ASP A 768 -9.70 -51.85 20.54
N SER A 769 -10.72 -50.98 20.62
CA SER A 769 -11.98 -51.31 21.27
C SER A 769 -13.01 -51.98 20.38
N THR A 770 -12.92 -51.88 19.06
CA THR A 770 -13.88 -52.45 18.11
C THR A 770 -13.43 -53.80 17.57
N LYS A 771 -14.40 -54.68 17.30
CA LYS A 771 -14.21 -55.93 16.56
C LYS A 771 -14.72 -55.82 15.11
N ASP A 772 -15.42 -54.77 14.76
CA ASP A 772 -15.96 -54.53 13.43
C ASP A 772 -14.84 -54.23 12.41
N LYS A 773 -14.70 -55.07 11.38
CA LYS A 773 -13.71 -54.94 10.34
C LYS A 773 -13.93 -53.68 9.48
N GLU A 774 -15.16 -53.31 9.16
CA GLU A 774 -15.50 -52.12 8.40
C GLU A 774 -15.05 -50.88 9.17
N MET A 775 -15.38 -50.81 10.45
CA MET A 775 -14.95 -49.72 11.31
C MET A 775 -13.42 -49.67 11.45
N LYS A 776 -12.73 -50.82 11.56
CA LYS A 776 -11.24 -50.84 11.57
C LYS A 776 -10.65 -50.29 10.30
N ALA A 777 -11.21 -50.62 9.13
CA ALA A 777 -10.77 -50.05 7.86
C ALA A 777 -10.96 -48.53 7.78
N GLN A 778 -12.09 -47.99 8.23
CA GLN A 778 -12.37 -46.58 8.32
C GLN A 778 -11.37 -45.86 9.24
N ILE A 779 -11.09 -46.44 10.42
CA ILE A 779 -10.15 -45.88 11.39
C ILE A 779 -8.74 -45.85 10.81
N LEU A 780 -8.28 -46.89 10.17
CA LEU A 780 -6.94 -46.94 9.55
C LEU A 780 -6.79 -45.87 8.44
N PHE A 781 -7.83 -45.66 7.67
CA PHE A 781 -7.80 -44.58 6.69
C PHE A 781 -7.79 -43.18 7.36
N ALA A 782 -8.56 -42.96 8.42
CA ALA A 782 -8.48 -41.70 9.19
C ALA A 782 -7.09 -41.49 9.81
N LEU A 783 -6.47 -42.55 10.34
CA LEU A 783 -5.10 -42.53 10.85
C LEU A 783 -4.06 -42.24 9.75
N SER A 784 -4.28 -42.73 8.52
CA SER A 784 -3.39 -42.44 7.40
C SER A 784 -3.40 -40.94 7.02
N LYS A 785 -4.51 -40.23 7.26
CA LYS A 785 -4.61 -38.79 7.07
C LYS A 785 -3.84 -38.04 8.14
N ASN A 786 -3.85 -38.50 9.38
CA ASN A 786 -2.99 -37.97 10.44
C ASN A 786 -1.50 -38.17 10.10
N GLU A 787 -1.11 -39.30 9.52
CA GLU A 787 0.27 -39.53 9.01
C GLU A 787 0.62 -38.53 7.91
N GLN A 788 -0.30 -38.22 7.02
CA GLN A 788 -0.11 -37.22 5.97
C GLN A 788 0.14 -35.83 6.58
N GLY A 789 -0.67 -35.43 7.56
CA GLY A 789 -0.49 -34.16 8.25
C GLY A 789 0.87 -34.08 8.97
N ARG A 790 1.27 -35.16 9.62
CA ARG A 790 2.59 -35.23 10.25
C ARG A 790 3.74 -35.13 9.24
N PHE A 791 3.58 -35.71 8.06
CA PHE A 791 4.58 -35.56 7.00
C PHE A 791 4.73 -34.09 6.61
N TYR A 792 3.64 -33.35 6.44
CA TYR A 792 3.70 -31.93 6.09
C TYR A 792 4.32 -31.06 7.20
N ASN A 793 4.17 -31.47 8.46
CA ASN A 793 4.74 -30.77 9.63
C ASN A 793 6.13 -31.30 10.04
N ALA A 794 6.70 -32.23 9.28
CA ALA A 794 7.95 -32.88 9.65
C ALA A 794 9.14 -31.92 9.59
N LYS A 795 9.80 -31.73 10.72
CA LYS A 795 11.08 -30.99 10.84
C LYS A 795 12.27 -31.93 10.71
N ASP A 796 12.26 -32.83 9.73
CA ASP A 796 13.31 -33.80 9.50
C ASP A 796 14.44 -33.21 8.65
N PRO A 797 15.73 -33.26 9.11
CA PRO A 797 16.85 -32.68 8.35
C PRO A 797 17.09 -33.36 6.99
N VAL A 798 16.72 -34.65 6.85
CA VAL A 798 16.85 -35.36 5.58
C VAL A 798 15.80 -34.82 4.60
N LEU A 799 14.57 -34.67 5.07
CA LEU A 799 13.48 -34.15 4.27
C LEU A 799 13.74 -32.70 3.85
N LYS A 800 14.25 -31.87 4.76
CA LYS A 800 14.67 -30.49 4.44
C LYS A 800 15.64 -30.44 3.28
N ARG A 801 16.71 -31.24 3.31
CA ARG A 801 17.69 -31.30 2.22
C ARG A 801 17.12 -31.82 0.90
N LEU A 802 16.16 -32.74 0.95
CA LEU A 802 15.49 -33.24 -0.24
C LEU A 802 14.64 -32.17 -0.91
N TYR A 803 14.04 -31.28 -0.12
CA TYR A 803 13.24 -30.18 -0.64
C TYR A 803 14.05 -29.01 -1.21
N GLU A 804 15.33 -28.84 -0.84
CA GLU A 804 16.22 -27.84 -1.44
C GLU A 804 16.33 -27.99 -2.97
N ASN A 805 16.19 -29.23 -3.49
CA ASN A 805 16.12 -29.54 -4.91
C ASN A 805 14.90 -30.44 -5.21
N GLN A 806 13.72 -29.97 -4.91
CA GLN A 806 12.48 -30.75 -4.95
C GLN A 806 12.26 -31.47 -6.27
N TYR A 807 12.45 -30.82 -7.41
CA TYR A 807 12.20 -31.40 -8.73
C TYR A 807 13.13 -32.59 -9.02
N ASP A 808 14.37 -32.56 -8.56
CA ASP A 808 15.34 -33.64 -8.77
C ASP A 808 15.19 -34.78 -7.73
N ASN A 809 14.45 -34.53 -6.66
CA ASN A 809 14.34 -35.46 -5.52
C ASN A 809 12.92 -36.01 -5.29
N GLU A 810 11.98 -35.82 -6.21
CA GLU A 810 10.59 -36.28 -6.07
C GLU A 810 10.48 -37.76 -5.65
N GLU A 811 11.22 -38.65 -6.31
CA GLU A 811 11.22 -40.07 -6.00
C GLU A 811 11.76 -40.37 -4.60
N LYS A 812 12.81 -39.65 -4.19
CA LYS A 812 13.40 -39.81 -2.85
C LYS A 812 12.46 -39.27 -1.76
N ILE A 813 11.77 -38.14 -2.02
CA ILE A 813 10.75 -37.59 -1.11
C ILE A 813 9.60 -38.59 -0.97
N LEU A 814 9.15 -39.17 -2.08
CA LEU A 814 8.11 -40.20 -2.06
C LEU A 814 8.54 -41.45 -1.29
N ALA A 815 9.76 -41.93 -1.54
CA ALA A 815 10.32 -43.10 -0.83
C ALA A 815 10.43 -42.82 0.68
N PHE A 816 10.90 -41.64 1.08
CA PHE A 816 10.95 -41.22 2.47
C PHE A 816 9.56 -41.17 3.11
N LYS A 817 8.58 -40.62 2.41
CA LYS A 817 7.19 -40.57 2.83
C LYS A 817 6.59 -41.97 3.02
N VAL A 818 6.81 -42.85 2.06
CA VAL A 818 6.31 -44.25 2.15
C VAL A 818 6.92 -44.99 3.33
N ALA A 819 8.22 -44.83 3.54
CA ALA A 819 8.92 -45.50 4.63
C ALA A 819 8.48 -45.02 6.03
N ASN A 820 8.20 -43.74 6.20
CA ASN A 820 8.03 -43.12 7.51
C ASN A 820 6.58 -42.71 7.82
N TYR A 821 5.72 -42.50 6.80
CA TYR A 821 4.39 -41.89 6.96
C TYR A 821 3.28 -42.62 6.17
N ARG A 822 3.43 -43.94 5.92
CA ARG A 822 2.43 -44.78 5.24
C ARG A 822 2.15 -46.12 5.95
N SER A 823 2.44 -46.19 7.25
CA SER A 823 2.21 -47.42 8.03
C SER A 823 0.74 -47.82 8.08
N ASN A 824 -0.19 -46.84 8.16
CA ASN A 824 -1.61 -47.12 8.17
C ASN A 824 -2.16 -47.55 6.82
N PHE A 825 -1.59 -47.11 5.69
CA PHE A 825 -1.90 -47.68 4.37
C PHE A 825 -1.49 -49.15 4.27
N LYS A 826 -0.34 -49.53 4.81
CA LYS A 826 0.13 -50.90 4.89
C LYS A 826 -0.82 -51.76 5.70
N ASN A 827 -1.24 -51.27 6.91
CA ASN A 827 -2.16 -51.97 7.75
C ASN A 827 -3.56 -52.10 7.11
N LEU A 828 -4.04 -51.11 6.41
CA LEU A 828 -5.32 -51.08 5.72
C LEU A 828 -5.41 -52.21 4.67
N LYS A 829 -4.30 -52.63 4.02
CA LYS A 829 -4.29 -53.77 3.09
C LYS A 829 -4.80 -55.07 3.70
N GLN A 830 -4.71 -55.25 5.04
CA GLN A 830 -5.22 -56.45 5.75
C GLN A 830 -6.74 -56.51 5.80
N TYR A 831 -7.43 -55.42 5.42
CA TYR A 831 -8.90 -55.32 5.42
C TYR A 831 -9.46 -55.23 4.00
N SER A 832 -8.75 -55.85 3.01
CA SER A 832 -9.13 -55.82 1.58
C SER A 832 -10.46 -56.49 1.28
N ASP A 833 -10.97 -57.34 2.19
CA ASP A 833 -12.29 -57.98 2.14
C ASP A 833 -13.46 -57.07 2.57
N THR A 834 -13.18 -55.85 3.03
CA THR A 834 -14.21 -54.88 3.47
C THR A 834 -14.70 -54.01 2.31
N LYS A 835 -15.98 -53.59 2.42
CA LYS A 835 -16.56 -52.60 1.52
C LYS A 835 -15.83 -51.25 1.61
N THR A 836 -15.53 -50.85 2.83
CA THR A 836 -14.79 -49.62 3.11
C THR A 836 -13.44 -49.58 2.37
N TYR A 837 -12.67 -50.68 2.36
CA TYR A 837 -11.41 -50.74 1.62
C TYR A 837 -11.62 -50.49 0.12
N GLN A 838 -12.63 -51.13 -0.47
CA GLN A 838 -12.92 -50.98 -1.91
C GLN A 838 -13.33 -49.53 -2.25
N GLU A 839 -14.15 -48.93 -1.40
CA GLU A 839 -14.55 -47.52 -1.56
C GLU A 839 -13.33 -46.58 -1.45
N ILE A 840 -12.45 -46.77 -0.48
CA ILE A 840 -11.24 -45.97 -0.32
C ILE A 840 -10.34 -46.15 -1.55
N LYS A 841 -10.12 -47.36 -2.02
CA LYS A 841 -9.29 -47.64 -3.18
C LYS A 841 -9.84 -46.97 -4.43
N SER A 842 -11.14 -46.93 -4.65
CA SER A 842 -11.78 -46.28 -5.79
C SER A 842 -11.75 -44.74 -5.72
N ASN A 843 -11.78 -44.15 -4.53
CA ASN A 843 -11.96 -42.71 -4.33
C ASN A 843 -10.67 -41.97 -3.95
N CYS A 844 -9.66 -42.67 -3.42
CA CYS A 844 -8.41 -42.09 -2.99
C CYS A 844 -7.27 -42.48 -3.94
N LYS A 845 -6.90 -41.56 -4.86
CA LYS A 845 -5.80 -41.78 -5.82
C LYS A 845 -4.47 -42.11 -5.16
N TYR A 846 -4.19 -41.55 -3.98
CA TYR A 846 -2.96 -41.86 -3.22
C TYR A 846 -2.95 -43.27 -2.69
N PHE A 847 -4.08 -43.78 -2.20
CA PHE A 847 -4.17 -45.14 -1.70
C PHE A 847 -4.16 -46.14 -2.85
N ASP A 848 -4.87 -45.90 -3.94
CA ASP A 848 -4.83 -46.71 -5.15
C ASP A 848 -3.42 -46.84 -5.71
N TYR A 849 -2.72 -45.69 -5.87
CA TYR A 849 -1.31 -45.67 -6.27
C TYR A 849 -0.43 -46.46 -5.31
N TYR A 850 -0.62 -46.28 -4.00
CA TYR A 850 0.12 -47.03 -2.98
C TYR A 850 -0.10 -48.54 -3.12
N THR A 851 -1.36 -48.98 -3.28
CA THR A 851 -1.68 -50.42 -3.40
C THR A 851 -1.15 -51.07 -4.65
N ASN A 852 -0.95 -50.33 -5.72
CA ASN A 852 -0.45 -50.80 -7.00
C ASN A 852 1.09 -50.80 -7.09
N ASN A 853 1.79 -50.01 -6.29
CA ASN A 853 3.24 -49.84 -6.40
C ASN A 853 4.03 -50.29 -5.18
N PHE A 854 3.40 -50.44 -4.01
CA PHE A 854 4.02 -50.82 -2.73
C PHE A 854 3.21 -51.91 -2.04
#